data_e8df88fe24cc9a9b54ab62b8392611a9
#
_entry.id   e8df88fe24cc9a9b54ab62b8392611a9
#
_cell.length_a   1.000
_cell.length_b   1.000
_cell.length_c   1.000
_cell.angle_alpha   90.00
_cell.angle_beta   90.00
_cell.angle_gamma   90.00
#
_symmetry.space_group_name_H-M   'P 1'
#
loop_
_entity.id
_entity.type
_entity.pdbx_description
1 polymer ?
#
loop_
_entity_poly.entity_id
_entity_poly.type
_entity_poly.pdbx_seq_one_letter_code
_entity_poly.pdbx_strand_id
1 'polypeptide(L)'
;LDRQALPQPDASLSQQAYRAPGSELEQRIAAIWAEILGVERVGLDDNFFELGGHSLLATRVISRVRQEQQLDASLKALFERPVLEAFAQGLERTTDAVSTIPLADRQQPLALSFAQERQWFLWQLEPESAAYHIPSALRLRGRLDVDALQRSFDSLVARHETLRTRFRLEGGRSYQQVQPAVSVSIEREQFGEEGLIERIQAIVVQPFDLERGPLLRVNLLQLAEDDHVLVLVQHHIVSDGWSMQVMVEELVQLYAAYSQGLDVVLPALPIQYADYALWQRSWMEAGEKERQLAYWTGLLGGEQPVLELPFDRPRPARQSHRGAQLGFELPRELVEAVRALAQREGASSFMLLLASFQALLYRYSGQADIRVGVPIANRNRVETERLIGFFVNTQVLKADLDGRMGFDELLAQARQRALEAQAHQDLPFEQLVEALQPERNASHNPLFQVLFNHQSEIRSVTPEVQLEDLRLEGLAWDGQTAQFDLTLDIQEDENGIWASFDYATDLFDASTVERLAGHWRNLLRGIVANPRQRLGELPLLDAPERRQTLSEWNPAQRECAVQGTLQQRFEEQARQRPQAVALILDEQRLSYGELNARANRLAHCLIARGVGADVPVGLALERSLDMLVGLLAILKAGGAYLPLDPAAPEERLAHILDDSGVRLLLTQGHLLEHLPRQAGVEVLAIDGLVLDGYAESDPLTTLSADNLAYVIYTSGSTGKPKGTLLTHRNALRLFSATEAWFGFDERDVWTLFHSYAFDFSVWEIFGALLYGGRLVIVPQWVSRSPEDFYRLLCREGVTVLNQTPSAFKQLMAMACSADMATQQPALRYVIFGGEALDLQSLRPWFQRFG
;
A
#
# COMPACT_ATOMS: atom_id res chain seq x y z
N LEU A 1 40.70 -21.21 6.32
CA LEU A 1 41.06 -20.36 7.48
C LEU A 1 40.44 -21.00 8.71
N ASP A 2 41.23 -21.37 9.67
CA ASP A 2 40.83 -21.95 10.95
C ASP A 2 40.19 -20.83 11.79
N ARG A 3 38.87 -20.86 11.94
CA ARG A 3 38.10 -19.85 12.70
C ARG A 3 38.36 -19.87 14.21
N GLN A 4 38.93 -20.97 14.73
CA GLN A 4 39.32 -21.11 16.14
C GLN A 4 40.68 -20.49 16.45
N ALA A 5 41.44 -20.14 15.43
CA ALA A 5 42.76 -19.51 15.57
C ALA A 5 42.73 -17.97 15.38
N LEU A 6 41.60 -17.37 15.14
CA LEU A 6 41.46 -15.91 15.14
C LEU A 6 41.41 -15.43 16.61
N PRO A 7 42.22 -14.43 16.98
CA PRO A 7 42.05 -13.81 18.28
C PRO A 7 40.66 -13.24 18.38
N GLN A 8 40.02 -13.39 19.54
CA GLN A 8 38.75 -12.72 19.82
C GLN A 8 38.89 -11.24 19.49
N PRO A 9 37.87 -10.57 18.92
CA PRO A 9 37.92 -9.14 18.67
C PRO A 9 38.29 -8.44 19.97
N ASP A 10 39.35 -7.65 19.93
CA ASP A 10 39.81 -6.91 21.05
C ASP A 10 38.73 -5.87 21.37
N ALA A 11 37.93 -6.11 22.42
CA ALA A 11 36.92 -5.20 22.93
C ALA A 11 37.50 -3.85 23.41
N SER A 12 38.83 -3.69 23.26
CA SER A 12 39.57 -2.49 23.68
C SER A 12 39.53 -1.32 22.66
N LEU A 13 38.93 -1.50 21.46
CA LEU A 13 38.94 -0.45 20.42
C LEU A 13 37.79 0.55 20.51
N SER A 14 36.88 0.43 21.49
CA SER A 14 35.86 1.43 21.80
C SER A 14 35.84 1.86 23.27
N GLN A 15 36.94 1.73 23.99
CA GLN A 15 36.99 2.18 25.37
C GLN A 15 37.11 3.73 25.46
N GLN A 16 35.95 4.39 25.56
CA GLN A 16 35.88 5.52 26.47
C GLN A 16 36.37 5.02 27.83
N ALA A 17 37.25 5.77 28.45
CA ALA A 17 37.89 5.38 29.72
C ALA A 17 36.80 5.08 30.76
N TYR A 18 36.72 3.80 31.23
CA TYR A 18 35.71 3.38 32.21
C TYR A 18 35.66 4.36 33.40
N ARG A 19 34.54 5.03 33.58
CA ARG A 19 34.27 5.91 34.72
C ARG A 19 33.34 5.16 35.68
N ALA A 20 33.88 4.79 36.85
CA ALA A 20 33.13 4.04 37.84
C ALA A 20 31.96 4.84 38.43
N PRO A 21 30.79 4.22 38.70
CA PRO A 21 29.69 4.84 39.44
C PRO A 21 30.12 5.33 40.81
N GLY A 22 29.86 6.61 41.08
CA GLY A 22 30.35 7.28 42.30
C GLY A 22 29.35 7.26 43.45
N SER A 23 28.07 7.45 43.18
CA SER A 23 27.03 7.48 44.20
C SER A 23 26.45 6.06 44.43
N GLU A 24 25.86 5.82 45.60
CA GLU A 24 25.20 4.56 45.93
C GLU A 24 24.07 4.24 44.93
N LEU A 25 23.34 5.27 44.47
CA LEU A 25 22.27 5.11 43.45
C LEU A 25 22.87 4.69 42.13
N GLU A 26 23.91 5.36 41.63
CA GLU A 26 24.57 5.00 40.39
C GLU A 26 25.12 3.58 40.40
N GLN A 27 25.72 3.15 41.51
CA GLN A 27 26.23 1.79 41.68
C GLN A 27 25.12 0.76 41.63
N ARG A 28 23.95 1.00 42.24
CA ARG A 28 22.79 0.10 42.20
C ARG A 28 22.18 0.03 40.80
N ILE A 29 22.03 1.16 40.12
CA ILE A 29 21.49 1.17 38.74
C ILE A 29 22.47 0.47 37.79
N ALA A 30 23.77 0.70 37.91
CA ALA A 30 24.80 0.04 37.14
C ALA A 30 24.78 -1.49 37.36
N ALA A 31 24.55 -1.96 38.60
CA ALA A 31 24.40 -3.37 38.88
C ALA A 31 23.13 -3.99 38.23
N ILE A 32 22.00 -3.28 38.27
CA ILE A 32 20.75 -3.69 37.59
C ILE A 32 20.98 -3.78 36.07
N TRP A 33 21.64 -2.77 35.47
CA TRP A 33 21.94 -2.81 34.05
C TRP A 33 22.89 -3.96 33.71
N ALA A 34 23.97 -4.15 34.46
CA ALA A 34 24.94 -5.21 34.24
C ALA A 34 24.27 -6.61 34.27
N GLU A 35 23.42 -6.86 35.27
CA GLU A 35 22.70 -8.11 35.41
C GLU A 35 21.72 -8.34 34.23
N ILE A 36 20.94 -7.31 33.88
CA ILE A 36 19.93 -7.41 32.83
C ILE A 36 20.54 -7.50 31.43
N LEU A 37 21.63 -6.77 31.18
CA LEU A 37 22.36 -6.77 29.93
C LEU A 37 23.34 -7.95 29.78
N GLY A 38 23.57 -8.70 30.87
CA GLY A 38 24.54 -9.81 30.89
C GLY A 38 26.00 -9.38 30.68
N VAL A 39 26.34 -8.11 31.03
CA VAL A 39 27.69 -7.57 30.90
C VAL A 39 28.40 -7.58 32.24
N GLU A 40 29.75 -7.67 32.24
CA GLU A 40 30.55 -7.78 33.46
C GLU A 40 30.43 -6.52 34.34
N ARG A 41 30.33 -5.34 33.71
CA ARG A 41 30.26 -4.04 34.43
C ARG A 41 29.69 -2.94 33.55
N VAL A 42 29.10 -1.92 34.14
CA VAL A 42 28.59 -0.71 33.49
C VAL A 42 29.18 0.52 34.09
N GLY A 43 29.71 1.44 33.28
CA GLY A 43 30.28 2.73 33.68
C GLY A 43 29.29 3.88 33.56
N LEU A 44 29.63 5.06 34.11
CA LEU A 44 28.79 6.26 34.10
C LEU A 44 28.51 6.80 32.69
N ASP A 45 29.46 6.63 31.76
CA ASP A 45 29.38 7.13 30.38
C ASP A 45 28.77 6.10 29.41
N ASP A 46 28.49 4.90 29.91
CA ASP A 46 27.95 3.84 29.08
C ASP A 46 26.48 4.11 28.69
N ASN A 47 26.20 3.87 27.41
CA ASN A 47 24.85 3.99 26.84
C ASN A 47 24.16 2.64 26.87
N PHE A 48 22.96 2.59 27.45
CA PHE A 48 22.16 1.37 27.61
C PHE A 48 21.96 0.62 26.29
N PHE A 49 21.64 1.35 25.22
CA PHE A 49 21.37 0.75 23.91
C PHE A 49 22.64 0.29 23.19
N GLU A 50 23.78 0.98 23.41
CA GLU A 50 25.07 0.57 22.86
C GLU A 50 25.62 -0.69 23.53
N LEU A 51 25.26 -0.91 24.79
CA LEU A 51 25.58 -2.14 25.52
C LEU A 51 24.69 -3.33 25.14
N GLY A 52 23.84 -3.20 24.13
CA GLY A 52 22.93 -4.27 23.70
C GLY A 52 21.52 -4.16 24.30
N GLY A 53 21.22 -3.09 25.01
CA GLY A 53 19.89 -2.86 25.57
C GLY A 53 18.85 -2.60 24.47
N HIS A 54 17.68 -3.20 24.62
CA HIS A 54 16.51 -2.99 23.77
C HIS A 54 15.26 -2.74 24.62
N SER A 55 14.13 -2.44 23.98
CA SER A 55 12.91 -2.00 24.68
C SER A 55 12.44 -2.97 25.78
N LEU A 56 12.57 -4.28 25.58
CA LEU A 56 12.17 -5.28 26.57
C LEU A 56 13.08 -5.26 27.80
N LEU A 57 14.42 -5.25 27.57
CA LEU A 57 15.39 -5.14 28.67
C LEU A 57 15.25 -3.80 29.39
N ALA A 58 14.97 -2.72 28.66
CA ALA A 58 14.67 -1.41 29.21
C ALA A 58 13.45 -1.45 30.15
N THR A 59 12.37 -2.16 29.77
CA THR A 59 11.20 -2.34 30.64
C THR A 59 11.56 -3.09 31.92
N ARG A 60 12.41 -4.11 31.83
CA ARG A 60 12.90 -4.86 33.01
C ARG A 60 13.75 -3.97 33.93
N VAL A 61 14.64 -3.17 33.35
CA VAL A 61 15.43 -2.19 34.13
C VAL A 61 14.50 -1.23 34.87
N ILE A 62 13.52 -0.64 34.19
CA ILE A 62 12.56 0.29 34.78
C ILE A 62 11.78 -0.37 35.90
N SER A 63 11.28 -1.59 35.69
CA SER A 63 10.55 -2.35 36.71
C SER A 63 11.40 -2.58 37.95
N ARG A 64 12.66 -3.04 37.79
CA ARG A 64 13.61 -3.26 38.89
C ARG A 64 13.97 -1.97 39.60
N VAL A 65 14.26 -0.88 38.89
CA VAL A 65 14.57 0.43 39.48
C VAL A 65 13.40 0.94 40.31
N ARG A 66 12.15 0.80 39.82
CA ARG A 66 10.95 1.18 40.57
C ARG A 66 10.79 0.36 41.82
N GLN A 67 10.94 -0.95 41.73
CA GLN A 67 10.69 -1.87 42.85
C GLN A 67 11.78 -1.84 43.87
N GLU A 68 13.05 -1.90 43.49
CA GLU A 68 14.19 -2.02 44.42
C GLU A 68 14.65 -0.67 44.98
N GLN A 69 14.51 0.39 44.18
CA GLN A 69 14.98 1.72 44.54
C GLN A 69 13.87 2.70 44.96
N GLN A 70 12.60 2.34 44.73
CA GLN A 70 11.43 3.22 44.98
C GLN A 70 11.57 4.57 44.28
N LEU A 71 12.06 4.55 43.04
CA LEU A 71 12.26 5.73 42.22
C LEU A 71 11.22 5.73 41.06
N ASP A 72 10.79 6.94 40.67
CA ASP A 72 9.94 7.08 39.47
C ASP A 72 10.83 7.03 38.23
N ALA A 73 10.96 5.85 37.69
CA ALA A 73 11.63 5.58 36.42
C ALA A 73 10.62 5.33 35.31
N SER A 74 10.80 5.96 34.15
CA SER A 74 9.97 5.70 32.99
C SER A 74 10.81 5.25 31.80
N LEU A 75 10.23 4.46 30.91
CA LEU A 75 10.94 4.06 29.71
C LEU A 75 11.31 5.27 28.85
N LYS A 76 10.43 6.27 28.76
CA LYS A 76 10.68 7.53 28.09
C LYS A 76 11.94 8.20 28.64
N ALA A 77 12.12 8.23 29.97
CA ALA A 77 13.30 8.79 30.60
C ALA A 77 14.59 8.05 30.19
N LEU A 78 14.56 6.74 30.06
CA LEU A 78 15.69 5.94 29.59
C LEU A 78 16.01 6.18 28.11
N PHE A 79 15.01 6.32 27.26
CA PHE A 79 15.22 6.66 25.84
C PHE A 79 15.73 8.09 25.64
N GLU A 80 15.28 9.05 26.44
CA GLU A 80 15.75 10.44 26.38
C GLU A 80 17.13 10.62 27.00
N ARG A 81 17.50 9.78 27.97
CA ARG A 81 18.76 9.81 28.71
C ARG A 81 19.38 8.42 28.78
N PRO A 82 19.86 7.88 27.66
CA PRO A 82 20.31 6.49 27.59
C PRO A 82 21.66 6.22 28.25
N VAL A 83 22.38 7.28 28.69
CA VAL A 83 23.65 7.19 29.41
C VAL A 83 23.39 7.06 30.91
N LEU A 84 24.06 6.12 31.58
CA LEU A 84 23.83 5.77 32.99
C LEU A 84 23.79 6.99 33.90
N GLU A 85 24.77 7.88 33.79
CA GLU A 85 24.85 9.09 34.64
C GLU A 85 23.62 10.00 34.44
N ALA A 86 23.29 10.30 33.20
CA ALA A 86 22.14 11.14 32.85
C ALA A 86 20.80 10.53 33.26
N PHE A 87 20.69 9.20 33.15
CA PHE A 87 19.50 8.47 33.58
C PHE A 87 19.36 8.50 35.09
N ALA A 88 20.44 8.18 35.86
CA ALA A 88 20.43 8.18 37.32
C ALA A 88 20.12 9.56 37.92
N GLN A 89 20.67 10.63 37.34
CA GLN A 89 20.41 12.03 37.78
C GLN A 89 18.96 12.48 37.50
N GLY A 90 18.28 11.86 36.53
CA GLY A 90 16.90 12.20 36.16
C GLY A 90 15.83 11.48 37.01
N LEU A 91 16.22 10.59 37.91
CA LEU A 91 15.29 9.82 38.71
C LEU A 91 14.88 10.58 39.97
N GLU A 92 13.58 10.65 40.24
CA GLU A 92 13.00 11.25 41.43
C GLU A 92 12.41 10.14 42.33
N ARG A 93 12.31 10.40 43.64
CA ARG A 93 11.67 9.50 44.57
C ARG A 93 10.18 9.43 44.28
N THR A 94 9.65 8.22 44.08
CA THR A 94 8.21 8.05 43.95
C THR A 94 7.52 8.31 45.29
N THR A 95 6.42 9.06 45.26
CA THR A 95 5.56 9.30 46.44
C THR A 95 4.56 8.17 46.63
N ASP A 96 4.32 7.38 45.61
CA ASP A 96 3.39 6.24 45.64
C ASP A 96 4.17 4.95 45.89
N ALA A 97 3.91 4.30 47.03
CA ALA A 97 4.42 2.95 47.28
C ALA A 97 3.98 2.01 46.18
N VAL A 98 4.93 1.38 45.47
CA VAL A 98 4.60 0.31 44.49
C VAL A 98 3.85 -0.78 45.24
N SER A 99 2.50 -0.83 45.10
CA SER A 99 1.70 -1.82 45.78
C SER A 99 2.03 -3.22 45.23
N THR A 100 2.42 -4.13 46.09
CA THR A 100 2.61 -5.55 45.75
C THR A 100 1.28 -6.16 45.33
N ILE A 101 1.30 -7.11 44.39
CA ILE A 101 0.10 -7.85 44.01
C ILE A 101 -0.33 -8.77 45.21
N PRO A 102 -1.52 -8.57 45.77
CA PRO A 102 -1.96 -9.37 46.93
C PRO A 102 -2.33 -10.79 46.49
N LEU A 103 -2.12 -11.75 47.37
CA LEU A 103 -2.59 -13.12 47.18
C LEU A 103 -4.11 -13.18 47.35
N ALA A 104 -4.79 -13.80 46.41
CA ALA A 104 -6.23 -13.99 46.44
C ALA A 104 -6.65 -15.21 47.24
N ASP A 105 -7.82 -15.14 47.88
CA ASP A 105 -8.43 -16.29 48.56
C ASP A 105 -8.99 -17.29 47.56
N ARG A 106 -8.40 -18.47 47.46
CA ARG A 106 -8.81 -19.55 46.56
C ARG A 106 -10.17 -20.18 46.91
N GLN A 107 -10.75 -19.80 48.06
CA GLN A 107 -12.09 -20.25 48.44
C GLN A 107 -13.20 -19.35 47.90
N GLN A 108 -12.83 -18.18 47.37
CA GLN A 108 -13.76 -17.26 46.73
C GLN A 108 -13.76 -17.44 45.20
N PRO A 109 -14.86 -17.09 44.52
CA PRO A 109 -14.86 -17.04 43.05
C PRO A 109 -13.79 -16.09 42.52
N LEU A 110 -12.87 -16.59 41.67
CA LEU A 110 -11.77 -15.83 41.13
C LEU A 110 -12.20 -15.23 39.78
N ALA A 111 -12.29 -13.89 39.69
CA ALA A 111 -12.66 -13.24 38.45
C ALA A 111 -11.60 -13.47 37.34
N LEU A 112 -12.04 -13.51 36.10
CA LEU A 112 -11.16 -13.58 34.93
C LEU A 112 -10.41 -12.26 34.79
N SER A 113 -9.19 -12.28 34.21
CA SER A 113 -8.59 -11.09 33.69
C SER A 113 -9.42 -10.58 32.47
N PHE A 114 -9.24 -9.34 32.06
CA PHE A 114 -9.94 -8.82 30.87
C PHE A 114 -9.62 -9.63 29.61
N ALA A 115 -8.35 -10.01 29.44
CA ALA A 115 -7.93 -10.84 28.32
C ALA A 115 -8.58 -12.25 28.34
N GLN A 116 -8.66 -12.87 29.51
CA GLN A 116 -9.37 -14.16 29.67
C GLN A 116 -10.87 -14.03 29.40
N GLU A 117 -11.51 -12.95 29.82
CA GLU A 117 -12.94 -12.71 29.57
C GLU A 117 -13.26 -12.64 28.08
N ARG A 118 -12.39 -11.98 27.28
CA ARG A 118 -12.48 -11.99 25.81
C ARG A 118 -12.36 -13.40 25.25
N GLN A 119 -11.34 -14.16 25.64
CA GLN A 119 -11.13 -15.51 25.13
C GLN A 119 -12.29 -16.45 25.50
N TRP A 120 -12.83 -16.31 26.71
CA TRP A 120 -14.00 -17.01 27.13
C TRP A 120 -15.22 -16.69 26.26
N PHE A 121 -15.47 -15.41 25.99
CA PHE A 121 -16.56 -14.97 25.10
C PHE A 121 -16.41 -15.51 23.68
N LEU A 122 -15.20 -15.44 23.11
CA LEU A 122 -14.92 -15.95 21.76
C LEU A 122 -15.12 -17.45 21.67
N TRP A 123 -14.68 -18.19 22.69
CA TRP A 123 -14.91 -19.62 22.78
C TRP A 123 -16.40 -19.96 22.82
N GLN A 124 -17.20 -19.22 23.57
CA GLN A 124 -18.66 -19.43 23.61
C GLN A 124 -19.33 -19.23 22.23
N LEU A 125 -18.79 -18.34 21.39
CA LEU A 125 -19.28 -18.12 20.02
C LEU A 125 -18.87 -19.24 19.07
N GLU A 126 -17.66 -19.77 19.22
CA GLU A 126 -17.06 -20.77 18.33
C GLU A 126 -16.29 -21.85 19.13
N PRO A 127 -16.96 -22.77 19.82
CA PRO A 127 -16.29 -23.76 20.68
C PRO A 127 -15.38 -24.73 19.94
N GLU A 128 -15.61 -24.92 18.63
CA GLU A 128 -14.84 -25.82 17.78
C GLU A 128 -13.62 -25.11 17.11
N SER A 129 -13.41 -23.81 17.35
CA SER A 129 -12.35 -23.06 16.71
C SER A 129 -10.98 -23.36 17.30
N ALA A 130 -10.00 -23.63 16.43
CA ALA A 130 -8.59 -23.79 16.81
C ALA A 130 -7.77 -22.48 16.68
N ALA A 131 -8.41 -21.35 16.36
CA ALA A 131 -7.74 -20.07 16.09
C ALA A 131 -6.94 -19.53 17.29
N TYR A 132 -7.26 -19.98 18.49
CA TYR A 132 -6.60 -19.57 19.74
C TYR A 132 -5.81 -20.71 20.39
N HIS A 133 -5.39 -21.71 19.63
CA HIS A 133 -4.46 -22.71 20.08
C HIS A 133 -3.02 -22.21 19.91
N ILE A 134 -2.18 -22.47 20.90
CA ILE A 134 -0.75 -22.20 20.88
C ILE A 134 -0.03 -23.54 20.78
N PRO A 135 0.40 -23.96 19.61
CA PRO A 135 1.13 -25.18 19.42
C PRO A 135 2.65 -24.96 19.55
N SER A 136 3.35 -26.02 19.97
CA SER A 136 4.80 -26.14 19.91
C SER A 136 5.15 -27.59 19.59
N ALA A 137 6.10 -27.82 18.69
CA ALA A 137 6.61 -29.15 18.39
C ALA A 137 8.13 -29.20 18.55
N LEU A 138 8.59 -30.15 19.32
CA LEU A 138 10.00 -30.35 19.65
C LEU A 138 10.43 -31.74 19.18
N ARG A 139 11.45 -31.85 18.35
CA ARG A 139 12.05 -33.13 18.01
C ARG A 139 13.11 -33.49 19.04
N LEU A 140 13.00 -34.68 19.61
CA LEU A 140 13.82 -35.20 20.68
C LEU A 140 14.64 -36.37 20.12
N ARG A 141 15.95 -36.13 19.91
CA ARG A 141 16.86 -37.16 19.39
C ARG A 141 17.80 -37.65 20.48
N GLY A 142 17.85 -38.94 20.65
CA GLY A 142 18.66 -39.61 21.67
C GLY A 142 17.79 -40.41 22.66
N ARG A 143 18.40 -40.82 23.77
CA ARG A 143 17.72 -41.62 24.77
C ARG A 143 16.79 -40.79 25.62
N LEU A 144 15.48 -40.93 25.39
CA LEU A 144 14.44 -40.24 26.15
C LEU A 144 14.04 -41.06 27.39
N ASP A 145 14.15 -40.44 28.57
CA ASP A 145 13.56 -40.96 29.83
C ASP A 145 12.11 -40.45 29.96
N VAL A 146 11.16 -41.31 29.62
CA VAL A 146 9.75 -40.95 29.61
C VAL A 146 9.19 -40.72 31.00
N ASP A 147 9.71 -41.40 32.02
CA ASP A 147 9.29 -41.24 33.42
C ASP A 147 9.79 -39.88 33.96
N ALA A 148 11.00 -39.51 33.64
CA ALA A 148 11.51 -38.14 33.93
C ALA A 148 10.70 -37.07 33.23
N LEU A 149 10.30 -37.27 31.96
CA LEU A 149 9.43 -36.38 31.24
C LEU A 149 8.06 -36.22 31.89
N GLN A 150 7.45 -37.32 32.28
CA GLN A 150 6.16 -37.34 33.00
C GLN A 150 6.25 -36.57 34.32
N ARG A 151 7.27 -36.83 35.14
CA ARG A 151 7.52 -36.09 36.38
C ARG A 151 7.72 -34.59 36.15
N SER A 152 8.36 -34.21 35.06
CA SER A 152 8.58 -32.83 34.73
C SER A 152 7.28 -32.09 34.43
N PHE A 153 6.38 -32.67 33.64
CA PHE A 153 5.04 -32.09 33.38
C PHE A 153 4.19 -32.06 34.64
N ASP A 154 4.21 -33.09 35.47
CA ASP A 154 3.47 -33.12 36.74
C ASP A 154 3.94 -31.99 37.67
N SER A 155 5.26 -31.75 37.72
CA SER A 155 5.84 -30.65 38.51
C SER A 155 5.46 -29.28 37.96
N LEU A 156 5.44 -29.10 36.65
CA LEU A 156 5.00 -27.84 35.99
C LEU A 156 3.53 -27.54 36.32
N VAL A 157 2.63 -28.54 36.19
CA VAL A 157 1.20 -28.35 36.46
C VAL A 157 0.93 -28.13 37.93
N ALA A 158 1.70 -28.77 38.82
CA ALA A 158 1.62 -28.52 40.24
C ALA A 158 2.05 -27.09 40.62
N ARG A 159 3.10 -26.58 39.96
CA ARG A 159 3.70 -25.25 40.17
C ARG A 159 2.82 -24.12 39.67
N HIS A 160 2.28 -24.22 38.45
CA HIS A 160 1.51 -23.21 37.78
C HIS A 160 0.01 -23.49 37.81
N GLU A 161 -0.72 -22.78 38.65
CA GLU A 161 -2.17 -22.94 38.82
C GLU A 161 -2.94 -22.80 37.51
N THR A 162 -2.48 -21.93 36.59
CA THR A 162 -3.11 -21.66 35.32
C THR A 162 -3.25 -22.92 34.45
N LEU A 163 -2.25 -23.83 34.45
CA LEU A 163 -2.27 -25.07 33.66
C LEU A 163 -3.32 -26.10 34.14
N ARG A 164 -3.87 -25.90 35.34
CA ARG A 164 -4.94 -26.71 35.94
C ARG A 164 -6.19 -25.89 36.28
N THR A 165 -6.37 -24.77 35.60
CA THR A 165 -7.54 -23.90 35.76
C THR A 165 -8.61 -24.24 34.74
N ARG A 166 -9.87 -24.19 35.16
CA ARG A 166 -11.08 -24.31 34.33
C ARG A 166 -11.88 -23.01 34.41
N PHE A 167 -12.74 -22.81 33.44
CA PHE A 167 -13.56 -21.59 33.37
C PHE A 167 -15.04 -21.98 33.50
N ARG A 168 -15.83 -21.19 34.22
CA ARG A 168 -17.24 -21.48 34.46
C ARG A 168 -18.08 -20.20 34.39
N LEU A 169 -19.34 -20.38 34.03
CA LEU A 169 -20.37 -19.35 34.08
C LEU A 169 -21.39 -19.73 35.17
N GLU A 170 -21.50 -18.94 36.24
CA GLU A 170 -22.54 -19.11 37.27
C GLU A 170 -23.18 -17.76 37.59
N GLY A 171 -24.50 -17.71 37.64
CA GLY A 171 -25.24 -16.49 37.95
C GLY A 171 -24.99 -15.33 36.94
N GLY A 172 -24.63 -15.66 35.72
CA GLY A 172 -24.32 -14.65 34.67
C GLY A 172 -22.93 -14.00 34.77
N ARG A 173 -22.07 -14.51 35.65
CA ARG A 173 -20.67 -14.10 35.79
C ARG A 173 -19.73 -15.26 35.50
N SER A 174 -18.69 -14.98 34.74
CA SER A 174 -17.61 -15.93 34.46
C SER A 174 -16.51 -15.84 35.51
N TYR A 175 -15.99 -17.00 35.91
CA TYR A 175 -14.89 -17.10 36.86
C TYR A 175 -13.97 -18.28 36.54
N GLN A 176 -12.75 -18.19 37.03
CA GLN A 176 -11.74 -19.23 36.93
C GLN A 176 -11.76 -20.10 38.19
N GLN A 177 -11.60 -21.39 37.98
CA GLN A 177 -11.57 -22.40 39.08
C GLN A 177 -10.29 -23.21 39.01
N VAL A 178 -9.40 -23.00 39.97
CA VAL A 178 -8.16 -23.79 40.11
C VAL A 178 -8.49 -25.19 40.59
N GLN A 179 -8.07 -26.19 39.81
CA GLN A 179 -8.26 -27.60 40.18
C GLN A 179 -7.09 -28.12 41.05
N PRO A 180 -7.27 -29.17 41.85
CA PRO A 180 -6.16 -29.89 42.48
C PRO A 180 -5.15 -30.35 41.41
N ALA A 181 -3.87 -30.41 41.77
CA ALA A 181 -2.85 -30.93 40.87
C ALA A 181 -3.09 -32.43 40.64
N VAL A 182 -3.16 -32.79 39.36
CA VAL A 182 -3.29 -34.16 38.87
C VAL A 182 -2.19 -34.43 37.87
N SER A 183 -1.83 -35.70 37.68
CA SER A 183 -0.84 -36.09 36.66
C SER A 183 -1.32 -35.72 35.25
N VAL A 184 -0.42 -35.22 34.45
CA VAL A 184 -0.67 -34.88 33.05
C VAL A 184 -0.72 -36.16 32.23
N SER A 185 -1.75 -36.30 31.38
CA SER A 185 -1.78 -37.40 30.43
C SER A 185 -0.86 -37.09 29.25
N ILE A 186 0.24 -37.84 29.10
CA ILE A 186 1.07 -37.83 27.90
C ILE A 186 0.52 -38.91 26.96
N GLU A 187 -0.14 -38.49 25.89
CA GLU A 187 -0.60 -39.40 24.84
C GLU A 187 0.58 -39.88 24.00
N ARG A 188 0.80 -41.20 23.96
CA ARG A 188 1.92 -41.83 23.25
C ARG A 188 1.43 -42.56 22.03
N GLU A 189 2.08 -42.29 20.89
CA GLU A 189 1.75 -42.92 19.62
C GLU A 189 3.02 -43.29 18.88
N GLN A 190 3.05 -44.49 18.30
CA GLN A 190 4.09 -44.88 17.33
C GLN A 190 3.68 -44.34 15.97
N PHE A 191 4.55 -43.57 15.33
CA PHE A 191 4.27 -42.89 14.08
C PHE A 191 5.50 -42.97 13.16
N GLY A 192 5.29 -42.80 11.86
CA GLY A 192 6.39 -42.74 10.88
C GLY A 192 6.74 -41.29 10.51
N GLU A 193 7.86 -41.09 9.81
CA GLU A 193 8.20 -39.77 9.27
C GLU A 193 7.19 -39.31 8.22
N GLU A 194 6.61 -40.24 7.44
CA GLU A 194 5.62 -39.97 6.43
C GLU A 194 4.30 -39.57 7.08
N GLY A 195 3.77 -38.39 6.74
CA GLY A 195 2.53 -37.85 7.31
C GLY A 195 2.70 -37.22 8.70
N LEU A 196 3.93 -36.98 9.17
CA LEU A 196 4.18 -36.41 10.50
C LEU A 196 3.57 -35.01 10.64
N ILE A 197 3.71 -34.15 9.64
CA ILE A 197 3.18 -32.78 9.66
C ILE A 197 1.67 -32.80 9.71
N GLU A 198 1.01 -33.64 8.89
CA GLU A 198 -0.45 -33.80 8.90
C GLU A 198 -0.95 -34.30 10.26
N ARG A 199 -0.18 -35.21 10.92
CA ARG A 199 -0.53 -35.70 12.25
C ARG A 199 -0.41 -34.63 13.31
N ILE A 200 0.65 -33.81 13.27
CA ILE A 200 0.81 -32.66 14.17
C ILE A 200 -0.35 -31.68 13.97
N GLN A 201 -0.69 -31.36 12.74
CA GLN A 201 -1.84 -30.49 12.42
C GLN A 201 -3.15 -31.06 12.99
N ALA A 202 -3.39 -32.37 12.83
CA ALA A 202 -4.57 -33.04 13.37
C ALA A 202 -4.64 -32.95 14.92
N ILE A 203 -3.49 -32.95 15.60
CA ILE A 203 -3.43 -32.78 17.08
C ILE A 203 -3.71 -31.31 17.44
N VAL A 204 -3.14 -30.36 16.68
CA VAL A 204 -3.25 -28.92 16.95
C VAL A 204 -4.68 -28.41 16.80
N VAL A 205 -5.41 -28.89 15.78
CA VAL A 205 -6.77 -28.41 15.50
C VAL A 205 -7.85 -29.02 16.37
N GLN A 206 -7.55 -30.04 17.22
CA GLN A 206 -8.54 -30.59 18.14
C GLN A 206 -9.04 -29.52 19.12
N PRO A 207 -10.35 -29.28 19.23
CA PRO A 207 -10.89 -28.23 20.09
C PRO A 207 -10.61 -28.49 21.59
N PHE A 208 -10.59 -27.40 22.35
CA PHE A 208 -10.55 -27.44 23.83
C PHE A 208 -11.90 -27.12 24.41
N ASP A 209 -12.27 -27.87 25.46
CA ASP A 209 -13.41 -27.56 26.31
C ASP A 209 -12.93 -26.76 27.54
N LEU A 210 -13.18 -25.43 27.52
CA LEU A 210 -12.71 -24.55 28.60
C LEU A 210 -13.40 -24.80 29.94
N GLU A 211 -14.58 -25.44 29.94
CA GLU A 211 -15.31 -25.76 31.16
C GLU A 211 -14.78 -27.03 31.82
N ARG A 212 -14.32 -28.00 31.03
CA ARG A 212 -13.85 -29.29 31.51
C ARG A 212 -12.35 -29.39 31.64
N GLY A 213 -11.62 -28.80 30.71
CA GLY A 213 -10.18 -28.95 30.59
C GLY A 213 -9.76 -30.41 30.29
N PRO A 214 -8.49 -30.77 30.39
CA PRO A 214 -7.33 -29.89 30.61
C PRO A 214 -7.08 -28.95 29.44
N LEU A 215 -6.43 -27.79 29.67
CA LEU A 215 -6.13 -26.79 28.65
C LEU A 215 -4.67 -26.85 28.19
N LEU A 216 -3.98 -27.89 28.60
CA LEU A 216 -2.68 -28.33 28.11
C LEU A 216 -2.83 -29.74 27.56
N ARG A 217 -2.45 -30.00 26.33
CA ARG A 217 -2.39 -31.29 25.65
C ARG A 217 -0.94 -31.63 25.36
N VAL A 218 -0.52 -32.84 25.70
CA VAL A 218 0.85 -33.32 25.52
C VAL A 218 0.79 -34.64 24.75
N ASN A 219 1.36 -34.66 23.53
CA ASN A 219 1.46 -35.82 22.67
C ASN A 219 2.93 -36.14 22.40
N LEU A 220 3.31 -37.38 22.55
CA LEU A 220 4.64 -37.91 22.25
C LEU A 220 4.53 -38.91 21.09
N LEU A 221 4.98 -38.47 19.91
CA LEU A 221 5.06 -39.27 18.69
C LEU A 221 6.43 -39.95 18.65
N GLN A 222 6.47 -41.27 18.73
CA GLN A 222 7.71 -42.06 18.63
C GLN A 222 7.95 -42.45 17.17
N LEU A 223 9.01 -41.87 16.55
CA LEU A 223 9.40 -42.16 15.18
C LEU A 223 10.38 -43.32 15.09
N ALA A 224 11.28 -43.41 16.08
CA ALA A 224 12.24 -44.51 16.27
C ALA A 224 12.51 -44.70 17.77
N GLU A 225 13.37 -45.66 18.15
CA GLU A 225 13.74 -45.89 19.55
C GLU A 225 14.40 -44.64 20.19
N ASP A 226 15.14 -43.89 19.39
CA ASP A 226 15.93 -42.68 19.77
C ASP A 226 15.48 -41.41 19.07
N ASP A 227 14.29 -41.39 18.48
CA ASP A 227 13.74 -40.25 17.78
C ASP A 227 12.24 -40.07 18.08
N HIS A 228 11.92 -38.96 18.71
CA HIS A 228 10.55 -38.64 19.15
C HIS A 228 10.20 -37.21 18.74
N VAL A 229 8.89 -36.94 18.62
CA VAL A 229 8.36 -35.58 18.49
C VAL A 229 7.39 -35.30 19.63
N LEU A 230 7.70 -34.32 20.44
CA LEU A 230 6.86 -33.84 21.51
C LEU A 230 6.00 -32.69 20.98
N VAL A 231 4.68 -32.90 20.93
CA VAL A 231 3.71 -31.89 20.48
C VAL A 231 2.99 -31.36 21.71
N LEU A 232 3.12 -30.07 21.97
CA LEU A 232 2.45 -29.36 23.05
C LEU A 232 1.40 -28.43 22.43
N VAL A 233 0.18 -28.49 22.96
CA VAL A 233 -0.88 -27.56 22.54
C VAL A 233 -1.54 -26.97 23.79
N GLN A 234 -1.62 -25.65 23.84
CA GLN A 234 -2.31 -24.91 24.90
C GLN A 234 -3.39 -24.02 24.32
N HIS A 235 -4.44 -23.75 25.09
CA HIS A 235 -5.38 -22.71 24.75
C HIS A 235 -4.86 -21.34 25.21
N HIS A 236 -5.00 -20.32 24.36
CA HIS A 236 -4.48 -18.98 24.66
C HIS A 236 -5.00 -18.37 25.97
N ILE A 237 -6.19 -18.79 26.47
CA ILE A 237 -6.75 -18.31 27.72
C ILE A 237 -5.87 -18.61 28.95
N VAL A 238 -4.96 -19.59 28.84
CA VAL A 238 -4.05 -20.01 29.92
C VAL A 238 -2.57 -19.79 29.59
N SER A 239 -2.25 -19.32 28.42
CA SER A 239 -0.86 -19.17 27.98
C SER A 239 -0.69 -18.07 26.92
N ASP A 240 0.55 -17.64 26.72
CA ASP A 240 0.99 -16.77 25.65
C ASP A 240 2.40 -17.17 25.19
N GLY A 241 2.98 -16.49 24.19
CA GLY A 241 4.30 -16.83 23.67
C GLY A 241 5.40 -16.77 24.74
N TRP A 242 5.38 -15.78 25.63
CA TRP A 242 6.32 -15.69 26.75
C TRP A 242 6.13 -16.86 27.74
N SER A 243 4.89 -17.21 28.05
CA SER A 243 4.57 -18.33 28.92
C SER A 243 5.06 -19.66 28.36
N MET A 244 5.00 -19.85 27.04
CA MET A 244 5.56 -21.04 26.36
C MET A 244 7.08 -21.11 26.55
N GLN A 245 7.79 -20.00 26.44
CA GLN A 245 9.22 -19.95 26.71
C GLN A 245 9.54 -20.32 28.16
N VAL A 246 8.85 -19.75 29.14
CA VAL A 246 8.99 -20.09 30.56
C VAL A 246 8.74 -21.58 30.79
N MET A 247 7.69 -22.14 30.16
CA MET A 247 7.34 -23.55 30.29
C MET A 247 8.45 -24.45 29.73
N VAL A 248 8.99 -24.15 28.56
CA VAL A 248 10.07 -24.93 27.92
C VAL A 248 11.35 -24.85 28.76
N GLU A 249 11.73 -23.66 29.23
CA GLU A 249 12.91 -23.49 30.10
C GLU A 249 12.78 -24.30 31.39
N GLU A 250 11.64 -24.25 32.06
CA GLU A 250 11.40 -25.02 33.30
C GLU A 250 11.31 -26.53 33.02
N LEU A 251 10.69 -26.94 31.90
CA LEU A 251 10.63 -28.33 31.46
C LEU A 251 12.03 -28.90 31.26
N VAL A 252 12.90 -28.19 30.57
CA VAL A 252 14.30 -28.59 30.33
C VAL A 252 15.08 -28.73 31.64
N GLN A 253 14.95 -27.79 32.57
CA GLN A 253 15.60 -27.85 33.88
C GLN A 253 15.11 -29.03 34.72
N LEU A 254 13.80 -29.25 34.78
CA LEU A 254 13.19 -30.34 35.50
C LEU A 254 13.60 -31.71 34.92
N TYR A 255 13.51 -31.84 33.59
CA TYR A 255 13.89 -33.07 32.91
C TYR A 255 15.37 -33.41 33.09
N ALA A 256 16.28 -32.43 32.97
CA ALA A 256 17.71 -32.64 33.18
C ALA A 256 18.02 -33.15 34.57
N ALA A 257 17.32 -32.67 35.59
CA ALA A 257 17.49 -33.16 36.98
C ALA A 257 16.87 -34.55 37.16
N TYR A 258 15.63 -34.76 36.76
CA TYR A 258 14.91 -36.01 36.97
C TYR A 258 15.50 -37.18 36.18
N SER A 259 16.03 -36.95 34.99
CA SER A 259 16.72 -37.99 34.21
C SER A 259 18.02 -38.48 34.86
N GLN A 260 18.63 -37.63 35.73
CA GLN A 260 19.78 -38.02 36.57
C GLN A 260 19.37 -38.53 37.95
N GLY A 261 18.08 -38.69 38.24
CA GLY A 261 17.58 -39.12 39.53
C GLY A 261 17.70 -38.10 40.67
N LEU A 262 17.92 -36.82 40.30
CA LEU A 262 18.03 -35.70 41.22
C LEU A 262 16.66 -35.05 41.45
N ASP A 263 16.40 -34.65 42.70
CA ASP A 263 15.27 -33.78 43.00
C ASP A 263 15.72 -32.31 42.84
N VAL A 264 14.93 -31.55 42.09
CA VAL A 264 15.16 -30.10 41.89
C VAL A 264 13.96 -29.31 42.40
N VAL A 265 14.23 -28.22 43.08
CA VAL A 265 13.20 -27.27 43.50
C VAL A 265 13.45 -25.95 42.78
N LEU A 266 12.55 -25.60 41.87
CA LEU A 266 12.58 -24.28 41.22
C LEU A 266 12.23 -23.17 42.23
N PRO A 267 12.72 -21.94 42.06
CA PRO A 267 12.42 -20.80 42.92
C PRO A 267 10.90 -20.61 43.07
N ALA A 268 10.43 -20.36 44.31
CA ALA A 268 8.99 -20.19 44.56
C ALA A 268 8.42 -19.03 43.76
N LEU A 269 7.21 -19.18 43.20
CA LEU A 269 6.49 -18.10 42.57
C LEU A 269 5.89 -17.18 43.63
N PRO A 270 6.12 -15.86 43.59
CA PRO A 270 5.58 -14.94 44.59
C PRO A 270 4.05 -14.84 44.54
N ILE A 271 3.48 -15.00 43.34
CA ILE A 271 2.04 -14.95 43.05
C ILE A 271 1.68 -16.00 41.97
N GLN A 272 0.40 -16.16 41.71
CA GLN A 272 -0.15 -16.93 40.60
C GLN A 272 -0.96 -16.03 39.69
N TYR A 273 -1.30 -16.52 38.48
CA TYR A 273 -2.04 -15.71 37.48
C TYR A 273 -3.39 -15.21 38.01
N ALA A 274 -4.09 -15.98 38.85
CA ALA A 274 -5.35 -15.55 39.43
C ALA A 274 -5.21 -14.34 40.35
N ASP A 275 -4.06 -14.22 41.07
CA ASP A 275 -3.74 -13.05 41.88
C ASP A 275 -3.57 -11.81 41.02
N TYR A 276 -2.84 -11.93 39.88
CA TYR A 276 -2.70 -10.89 38.89
C TYR A 276 -4.05 -10.47 38.30
N ALA A 277 -4.91 -11.41 37.92
CA ALA A 277 -6.21 -11.12 37.32
C ALA A 277 -7.10 -10.24 38.22
N LEU A 278 -7.14 -10.57 39.51
CA LEU A 278 -7.91 -9.77 40.48
C LEU A 278 -7.30 -8.42 40.76
N TRP A 279 -5.96 -8.37 40.88
CA TRP A 279 -5.23 -7.11 41.07
C TRP A 279 -5.42 -6.18 39.84
N GLN A 280 -5.34 -6.71 38.62
CA GLN A 280 -5.52 -5.92 37.37
C GLN A 280 -6.89 -5.20 37.38
N ARG A 281 -7.96 -5.92 37.75
CA ARG A 281 -9.30 -5.31 37.81
C ARG A 281 -9.38 -4.19 38.84
N SER A 282 -8.93 -4.48 40.06
CA SER A 282 -8.96 -3.49 41.14
C SER A 282 -8.15 -2.25 40.81
N TRP A 283 -7.00 -2.44 40.19
CA TRP A 283 -6.13 -1.34 39.80
C TRP A 283 -6.72 -0.49 38.67
N MET A 284 -7.33 -1.12 37.68
CA MET A 284 -8.04 -0.40 36.62
C MET A 284 -9.22 0.41 37.15
N GLU A 285 -10.00 -0.15 38.08
CA GLU A 285 -11.15 0.51 38.73
C GLU A 285 -10.71 1.65 39.67
N ALA A 286 -9.46 1.69 40.10
CA ALA A 286 -8.92 2.73 40.97
C ALA A 286 -8.58 4.07 40.23
N GLY A 287 -8.96 4.22 38.96
CA GLY A 287 -8.80 5.45 38.16
C GLY A 287 -7.78 5.31 37.02
N GLU A 288 -7.04 4.22 36.91
CA GLU A 288 -6.07 4.01 35.85
C GLU A 288 -6.74 3.82 34.48
N LYS A 289 -7.92 3.18 34.45
CA LYS A 289 -8.72 3.01 33.24
C LYS A 289 -9.03 4.36 32.58
N GLU A 290 -9.52 5.33 33.34
CA GLU A 290 -9.90 6.64 32.82
C GLU A 290 -8.69 7.38 32.27
N ARG A 291 -7.55 7.31 32.94
CA ARG A 291 -6.31 7.95 32.49
C ARG A 291 -5.85 7.40 31.15
N GLN A 292 -5.85 6.10 31.00
CA GLN A 292 -5.40 5.43 29.79
C GLN A 292 -6.41 5.59 28.65
N LEU A 293 -7.71 5.47 28.92
CA LEU A 293 -8.76 5.70 27.94
C LEU A 293 -8.72 7.11 27.36
N ALA A 294 -8.44 8.15 28.16
CA ALA A 294 -8.36 9.52 27.67
C ALA A 294 -7.29 9.65 26.55
N TYR A 295 -6.13 9.01 26.68
CA TYR A 295 -5.11 8.98 25.64
C TYR A 295 -5.59 8.26 24.38
N TRP A 296 -6.06 7.02 24.55
CA TRP A 296 -6.40 6.16 23.41
C TRP A 296 -7.62 6.67 22.64
N THR A 297 -8.63 7.19 23.32
CA THR A 297 -9.81 7.79 22.68
C THR A 297 -9.48 9.10 21.99
N GLY A 298 -8.53 9.87 22.52
CA GLY A 298 -8.00 11.06 21.86
C GLY A 298 -7.25 10.74 20.57
N LEU A 299 -6.50 9.62 20.54
CA LEU A 299 -5.71 9.21 19.39
C LEU A 299 -6.54 8.51 18.31
N LEU A 300 -7.42 7.60 18.71
CA LEU A 300 -8.16 6.69 17.82
C LEU A 300 -9.64 7.04 17.67
N GLY A 301 -10.11 8.10 18.32
CA GLY A 301 -11.51 8.55 18.22
C GLY A 301 -11.89 9.03 16.83
N GLY A 302 -13.19 9.19 16.58
CA GLY A 302 -13.74 9.57 15.28
C GLY A 302 -14.01 8.38 14.37
N GLU A 303 -13.82 8.56 13.07
CA GLU A 303 -14.01 7.50 12.07
C GLU A 303 -13.03 6.34 12.30
N GLN A 304 -13.53 5.12 12.07
CA GLN A 304 -12.75 3.90 12.18
C GLN A 304 -12.49 3.36 10.76
N PRO A 305 -11.38 3.75 10.11
CA PRO A 305 -11.11 3.33 8.74
C PRO A 305 -10.78 1.83 8.70
N VAL A 306 -11.31 1.15 7.70
CA VAL A 306 -10.89 -0.20 7.35
C VAL A 306 -9.76 -0.09 6.33
N LEU A 307 -8.66 -0.80 6.54
CA LEU A 307 -7.54 -0.81 5.61
C LEU A 307 -7.92 -1.57 4.33
N GLU A 308 -7.88 -0.89 3.21
CA GLU A 308 -8.19 -1.43 1.89
C GLU A 308 -6.90 -1.75 1.13
N LEU A 309 -6.43 -2.98 1.27
CA LEU A 309 -5.32 -3.51 0.48
C LEU A 309 -5.85 -4.06 -0.86
N PRO A 310 -5.01 -4.16 -1.90
CA PRO A 310 -5.39 -4.75 -3.18
C PRO A 310 -5.50 -6.28 -3.04
N PHE A 311 -6.64 -6.73 -2.53
CA PHE A 311 -6.94 -8.14 -2.35
C PHE A 311 -7.12 -8.86 -3.69
N ASP A 312 -6.66 -10.11 -3.77
CA ASP A 312 -6.88 -10.98 -4.94
C ASP A 312 -8.30 -11.50 -5.01
N ARG A 313 -9.00 -11.54 -3.86
CA ARG A 313 -10.39 -12.00 -3.73
C ARG A 313 -11.21 -11.01 -2.89
N PRO A 314 -12.52 -10.91 -3.16
CA PRO A 314 -13.42 -10.10 -2.33
C PRO A 314 -13.39 -10.57 -0.88
N ARG A 315 -13.39 -9.64 0.06
CA ARG A 315 -13.47 -9.94 1.49
C ARG A 315 -14.74 -10.71 1.81
N PRO A 316 -14.66 -11.90 2.45
CA PRO A 316 -15.83 -12.67 2.84
C PRO A 316 -16.61 -11.96 3.96
N ALA A 317 -17.91 -12.23 4.05
CA ALA A 317 -18.76 -11.67 5.11
C ALA A 317 -18.36 -12.12 6.52
N ARG A 318 -17.63 -13.22 6.65
CA ARG A 318 -17.09 -13.79 7.90
C ARG A 318 -15.68 -14.31 7.64
N GLN A 319 -14.75 -14.04 8.57
CA GLN A 319 -13.39 -14.60 8.49
C GLN A 319 -13.43 -16.13 8.63
N SER A 320 -12.67 -16.83 7.78
CA SER A 320 -12.52 -18.29 7.88
C SER A 320 -11.35 -18.70 8.79
N HIS A 321 -10.48 -17.74 9.12
CA HIS A 321 -9.20 -17.94 9.82
C HIS A 321 -8.23 -18.90 9.09
N ARG A 322 -8.48 -19.24 7.82
CA ARG A 322 -7.52 -19.97 7.01
C ARG A 322 -6.37 -19.06 6.61
N GLY A 323 -5.16 -19.52 6.82
CA GLY A 323 -3.95 -18.76 6.57
C GLY A 323 -2.86 -19.56 5.88
N ALA A 324 -1.84 -18.85 5.48
CA ALA A 324 -0.56 -19.40 5.07
C ALA A 324 0.55 -18.44 5.51
N GLN A 325 1.78 -18.92 5.51
CA GLN A 325 2.95 -18.16 5.92
C GLN A 325 3.97 -18.12 4.78
N LEU A 326 4.58 -16.95 4.60
CA LEU A 326 5.72 -16.74 3.71
C LEU A 326 6.91 -16.22 4.53
N GLY A 327 7.89 -17.08 4.78
CA GLY A 327 9.12 -16.73 5.49
C GLY A 327 10.23 -16.27 4.54
N PHE A 328 11.04 -15.30 4.98
CA PHE A 328 12.22 -14.82 4.27
C PHE A 328 13.23 -14.16 5.21
N GLU A 329 14.49 -14.16 4.81
CA GLU A 329 15.57 -13.51 5.54
C GLU A 329 15.91 -12.15 4.90
N LEU A 330 16.21 -11.15 5.74
CA LEU A 330 16.77 -9.90 5.24
C LEU A 330 18.27 -10.04 5.02
N PRO A 331 18.81 -9.51 3.90
CA PRO A 331 20.24 -9.52 3.65
C PRO A 331 21.01 -8.85 4.79
N ARG A 332 22.10 -9.45 5.23
CA ARG A 332 22.91 -8.98 6.35
C ARG A 332 23.31 -7.50 6.23
N GLU A 333 23.73 -7.09 5.04
CA GLU A 333 24.09 -5.69 4.77
C GLU A 333 22.91 -4.72 4.99
N LEU A 334 21.69 -5.15 4.66
CA LEU A 334 20.48 -4.36 4.89
C LEU A 334 20.15 -4.29 6.39
N VAL A 335 20.32 -5.40 7.12
CA VAL A 335 20.11 -5.44 8.58
C VAL A 335 21.07 -4.48 9.30
N GLU A 336 22.37 -4.52 8.95
CA GLU A 336 23.37 -3.63 9.49
C GLU A 336 23.04 -2.15 9.21
N ALA A 337 22.60 -1.84 7.99
CA ALA A 337 22.19 -0.49 7.60
C ALA A 337 20.92 -0.01 8.33
N VAL A 338 19.94 -0.89 8.54
CA VAL A 338 18.71 -0.61 9.31
C VAL A 338 19.06 -0.29 10.76
N ARG A 339 19.91 -1.10 11.40
CA ARG A 339 20.36 -0.88 12.77
C ARG A 339 21.13 0.45 12.92
N ALA A 340 22.05 0.71 12.00
CA ALA A 340 22.83 1.96 11.99
C ALA A 340 21.93 3.19 11.78
N LEU A 341 20.92 3.09 10.92
CA LEU A 341 19.95 4.17 10.72
C LEU A 341 19.11 4.39 11.99
N ALA A 342 18.56 3.33 12.57
CA ALA A 342 17.77 3.42 13.80
C ALA A 342 18.56 4.09 14.92
N GLN A 343 19.80 3.65 15.16
CA GLN A 343 20.69 4.25 16.17
C GLN A 343 20.96 5.74 15.92
N ARG A 344 21.28 6.11 14.67
CA ARG A 344 21.54 7.51 14.29
C ARG A 344 20.34 8.42 14.54
N GLU A 345 19.12 7.92 14.28
CA GLU A 345 17.87 8.67 14.47
C GLU A 345 17.31 8.53 15.90
N GLY A 346 18.04 7.89 16.83
CA GLY A 346 17.62 7.67 18.21
C GLY A 346 16.34 6.83 18.32
N ALA A 347 16.15 5.92 17.39
CA ALA A 347 15.02 4.99 17.34
C ALA A 347 15.50 3.55 17.55
N SER A 348 14.60 2.62 17.88
CA SER A 348 14.88 1.20 17.90
C SER A 348 14.61 0.56 16.53
N SER A 349 15.20 -0.63 16.27
CA SER A 349 14.85 -1.44 15.09
C SER A 349 13.34 -1.66 14.96
N PHE A 350 12.67 -1.92 16.09
CA PHE A 350 11.20 -2.03 16.14
C PHE A 350 10.51 -0.79 15.53
N MET A 351 10.90 0.42 15.96
CA MET A 351 10.27 1.67 15.50
C MET A 351 10.50 1.90 14.00
N LEU A 352 11.72 1.61 13.51
CA LEU A 352 12.06 1.76 12.10
C LEU A 352 11.32 0.74 11.23
N LEU A 353 11.30 -0.52 11.63
CA LEU A 353 10.62 -1.60 10.90
C LEU A 353 9.11 -1.40 10.89
N LEU A 354 8.51 -0.96 12.01
CA LEU A 354 7.10 -0.58 12.07
C LEU A 354 6.79 0.58 11.12
N ALA A 355 7.59 1.66 11.16
CA ALA A 355 7.41 2.80 10.26
C ALA A 355 7.53 2.39 8.78
N SER A 356 8.47 1.49 8.46
CA SER A 356 8.62 0.96 7.10
C SER A 356 7.40 0.12 6.65
N PHE A 357 6.82 -0.64 7.56
CA PHE A 357 5.60 -1.40 7.29
C PHE A 357 4.40 -0.48 7.09
N GLN A 358 4.24 0.55 7.93
CA GLN A 358 3.21 1.57 7.76
C GLN A 358 3.36 2.32 6.43
N ALA A 359 4.58 2.64 6.02
CA ALA A 359 4.86 3.24 4.71
C ALA A 359 4.48 2.30 3.55
N LEU A 360 4.77 1.00 3.66
CA LEU A 360 4.34 0.00 2.68
C LEU A 360 2.82 -0.05 2.56
N LEU A 361 2.11 -0.14 3.68
CA LEU A 361 0.64 -0.17 3.72
C LEU A 361 0.03 1.09 3.10
N TYR A 362 0.58 2.27 3.41
CA TYR A 362 0.21 3.54 2.79
C TYR A 362 0.38 3.51 1.27
N ARG A 363 1.52 3.02 0.79
CA ARG A 363 1.82 2.96 -0.65
C ARG A 363 0.90 2.00 -1.40
N TYR A 364 0.38 0.98 -0.74
CA TYR A 364 -0.56 0.01 -1.31
C TYR A 364 -2.02 0.47 -1.24
N SER A 365 -2.43 1.07 -0.13
CA SER A 365 -3.83 1.47 0.10
C SER A 365 -4.15 2.89 -0.35
N GLY A 366 -3.16 3.79 -0.35
CA GLY A 366 -3.36 5.23 -0.54
C GLY A 366 -4.06 5.93 0.64
N GLN A 367 -4.31 5.22 1.74
CA GLN A 367 -5.00 5.75 2.92
C GLN A 367 -4.01 6.46 3.86
N ALA A 368 -4.35 7.67 4.31
CA ALA A 368 -3.48 8.48 5.17
C ALA A 368 -3.47 8.01 6.64
N ASP A 369 -4.56 7.44 7.15
CA ASP A 369 -4.68 6.86 8.50
C ASP A 369 -4.36 5.37 8.44
N ILE A 370 -3.15 4.99 8.84
CA ILE A 370 -2.69 3.59 8.89
C ILE A 370 -2.60 3.13 10.34
N ARG A 371 -3.40 2.13 10.68
CA ARG A 371 -3.47 1.54 12.02
C ARG A 371 -2.96 0.12 12.00
N VAL A 372 -1.99 -0.15 12.85
CA VAL A 372 -1.34 -1.47 12.96
C VAL A 372 -1.49 -1.97 14.38
N GLY A 373 -1.99 -3.19 14.54
CA GLY A 373 -2.01 -3.88 15.83
C GLY A 373 -0.60 -4.33 16.20
N VAL A 374 -0.19 -4.11 17.44
CA VAL A 374 1.12 -4.54 17.95
C VAL A 374 0.91 -5.28 19.26
N PRO A 375 1.22 -6.58 19.33
CA PRO A 375 1.14 -7.34 20.58
C PRO A 375 2.26 -6.91 21.53
N ILE A 376 1.97 -6.82 22.81
CA ILE A 376 2.92 -6.55 23.87
C ILE A 376 2.84 -7.62 24.94
N ALA A 377 3.97 -7.98 25.51
CA ALA A 377 4.05 -9.03 26.54
C ALA A 377 3.31 -8.68 27.85
N ASN A 378 3.14 -7.37 28.11
CA ASN A 378 2.42 -6.82 29.29
C ASN A 378 2.89 -7.39 30.64
N ARG A 379 4.20 -7.70 30.73
CA ARG A 379 4.84 -8.19 31.97
C ARG A 379 5.68 -7.09 32.61
N ASN A 380 5.01 -6.05 33.06
CA ASN A 380 5.62 -4.82 33.59
C ASN A 380 6.04 -4.94 35.05
N ARG A 381 5.87 -6.11 35.64
CA ARG A 381 6.19 -6.40 37.05
C ARG A 381 7.06 -7.65 37.14
N VAL A 382 8.07 -7.60 37.99
CA VAL A 382 9.00 -8.71 38.23
C VAL A 382 8.27 -9.97 38.65
N GLU A 383 7.21 -9.82 39.47
CA GLU A 383 6.39 -10.93 39.94
C GLU A 383 5.72 -11.73 38.82
N THR A 384 5.51 -11.11 37.63
CA THR A 384 4.85 -11.72 36.50
C THR A 384 5.80 -12.40 35.50
N GLU A 385 7.13 -12.13 35.59
CA GLU A 385 8.12 -12.60 34.62
C GLU A 385 8.15 -14.14 34.45
N ARG A 386 8.01 -14.87 35.57
CA ARG A 386 8.10 -16.35 35.61
C ARG A 386 6.75 -17.04 35.66
N LEU A 387 5.65 -16.29 35.51
CA LEU A 387 4.31 -16.88 35.52
C LEU A 387 3.91 -17.45 34.17
N ILE A 388 3.18 -18.52 34.14
CA ILE A 388 2.43 -18.99 32.99
C ILE A 388 1.03 -18.39 33.05
N GLY A 389 0.56 -17.77 31.96
CA GLY A 389 -0.76 -17.16 31.86
C GLY A 389 -0.93 -16.31 30.60
N PHE A 390 -2.10 -15.77 30.38
CA PHE A 390 -2.41 -14.93 29.23
C PHE A 390 -2.26 -13.45 29.59
N PHE A 391 -1.06 -12.92 29.42
CA PHE A 391 -0.72 -11.52 29.72
C PHE A 391 -0.75 -10.61 28.50
N VAL A 392 -0.58 -11.18 27.30
CA VAL A 392 -0.49 -10.40 26.05
C VAL A 392 -1.67 -9.44 25.93
N ASN A 393 -1.32 -8.17 25.65
CA ASN A 393 -2.26 -7.14 25.27
C ASN A 393 -1.92 -6.64 23.86
N THR A 394 -2.85 -5.99 23.19
CA THR A 394 -2.64 -5.43 21.84
C THR A 394 -2.78 -3.92 21.89
N GLN A 395 -1.81 -3.22 21.35
CA GLN A 395 -1.84 -1.79 21.13
C GLN A 395 -2.16 -1.48 19.67
N VAL A 396 -2.77 -0.33 19.39
CA VAL A 396 -3.04 0.15 18.03
C VAL A 396 -2.13 1.33 17.74
N LEU A 397 -1.08 1.08 16.98
CA LEU A 397 -0.13 2.14 16.59
C LEU A 397 -0.57 2.77 15.29
N LYS A 398 -1.07 4.01 15.40
CA LYS A 398 -1.55 4.82 14.29
C LYS A 398 -0.43 5.66 13.72
N ALA A 399 -0.35 5.72 12.38
CA ALA A 399 0.45 6.69 11.64
C ALA A 399 -0.46 7.56 10.77
N ASP A 400 -0.20 8.86 10.80
CA ASP A 400 -0.82 9.85 9.92
C ASP A 400 0.16 10.18 8.79
N LEU A 401 -0.15 9.77 7.56
CA LEU A 401 0.79 9.75 6.43
C LEU A 401 0.38 10.69 5.31
N ASP A 402 1.38 11.32 4.70
CA ASP A 402 1.28 12.11 3.47
C ASP A 402 2.43 11.69 2.54
N GLY A 403 2.16 11.52 1.25
CA GLY A 403 3.17 11.16 0.26
C GLY A 403 4.32 12.16 0.10
N ARG A 404 4.17 13.40 0.60
CA ARG A 404 5.21 14.43 0.62
C ARG A 404 6.12 14.36 1.85
N MET A 405 5.66 13.67 2.90
CA MET A 405 6.41 13.45 4.13
C MET A 405 7.70 12.67 3.86
N GLY A 406 8.82 13.03 4.49
CA GLY A 406 10.04 12.25 4.50
C GLY A 406 9.91 11.02 5.40
N PHE A 407 10.69 9.97 5.13
CA PHE A 407 10.67 8.80 6.02
C PHE A 407 11.20 9.11 7.42
N ASP A 408 12.16 10.03 7.54
CA ASP A 408 12.68 10.53 8.83
C ASP A 408 11.58 11.16 9.69
N GLU A 409 10.64 11.90 9.08
CA GLU A 409 9.48 12.46 9.77
C GLU A 409 8.52 11.36 10.26
N LEU A 410 8.28 10.34 9.42
CA LEU A 410 7.47 9.18 9.81
C LEU A 410 8.13 8.40 10.95
N LEU A 411 9.45 8.19 10.90
CA LEU A 411 10.20 7.52 11.96
C LEU A 411 10.12 8.28 13.28
N ALA A 412 10.23 9.61 13.24
CA ALA A 412 10.05 10.45 14.42
C ALA A 412 8.62 10.33 14.99
N GLN A 413 7.61 10.29 14.13
CA GLN A 413 6.22 10.05 14.53
C GLN A 413 6.04 8.65 15.16
N ALA A 414 6.58 7.60 14.53
CA ALA A 414 6.50 6.23 15.03
C ALA A 414 7.20 6.10 16.40
N ARG A 415 8.37 6.73 16.58
CA ARG A 415 9.06 6.79 17.86
C ARG A 415 8.20 7.44 18.94
N GLN A 416 7.64 8.62 18.65
CA GLN A 416 6.77 9.31 19.61
C GLN A 416 5.55 8.46 19.97
N ARG A 417 4.85 7.91 18.99
CA ARG A 417 3.67 7.06 19.18
C ARG A 417 3.99 5.80 19.99
N ALA A 418 5.11 5.14 19.70
CA ALA A 418 5.52 3.95 20.45
C ALA A 418 5.80 4.27 21.93
N LEU A 419 6.47 5.37 22.23
CA LEU A 419 6.76 5.80 23.62
C LEU A 419 5.47 6.20 24.36
N GLU A 420 4.58 6.93 23.71
CA GLU A 420 3.28 7.30 24.29
C GLU A 420 2.39 6.08 24.53
N ALA A 421 2.32 5.15 23.56
CA ALA A 421 1.57 3.91 23.69
C ALA A 421 2.08 3.05 24.83
N GLN A 422 3.40 3.02 25.04
CA GLN A 422 4.00 2.27 26.14
C GLN A 422 3.69 2.89 27.51
N ALA A 423 3.57 4.22 27.63
CA ALA A 423 3.10 4.89 28.83
C ALA A 423 1.63 4.61 29.14
N HIS A 424 0.88 4.06 28.17
CA HIS A 424 -0.55 3.75 28.26
C HIS A 424 -0.84 2.28 27.88
N GLN A 425 0.09 1.36 28.16
CA GLN A 425 0.04 -0.03 27.70
C GLN A 425 -0.87 -0.94 28.51
N ASP A 426 -1.25 -0.50 29.70
CA ASP A 426 -1.97 -1.36 30.67
C ASP A 426 -3.48 -1.45 30.37
N LEU A 427 -4.01 -0.55 29.53
CA LEU A 427 -5.42 -0.62 29.13
C LEU A 427 -5.68 -1.89 28.32
N PRO A 428 -6.57 -2.77 28.77
CA PRO A 428 -6.96 -3.92 27.98
C PRO A 428 -7.60 -3.48 26.64
N PHE A 429 -7.22 -4.14 25.55
CA PHE A 429 -7.71 -3.85 24.21
C PHE A 429 -9.24 -3.87 24.13
N GLU A 430 -9.89 -4.78 24.86
CA GLU A 430 -11.34 -4.93 24.94
C GLU A 430 -12.02 -3.67 25.51
N GLN A 431 -11.40 -3.05 26.51
CA GLN A 431 -11.93 -1.82 27.12
C GLN A 431 -11.81 -0.64 26.14
N LEU A 432 -10.79 -0.64 25.29
CA LEU A 432 -10.65 0.34 24.23
C LEU A 432 -11.73 0.15 23.15
N VAL A 433 -11.97 -1.07 22.70
CA VAL A 433 -13.03 -1.40 21.72
C VAL A 433 -14.40 -1.02 22.27
N GLU A 434 -14.66 -1.32 23.56
CA GLU A 434 -15.92 -0.93 24.21
C GLU A 434 -16.13 0.59 24.27
N ALA A 435 -15.06 1.35 24.55
CA ALA A 435 -15.12 2.80 24.66
C ALA A 435 -15.29 3.48 23.29
N LEU A 436 -14.63 3.00 22.25
CA LEU A 436 -14.70 3.55 20.91
C LEU A 436 -15.98 3.15 20.14
N GLN A 437 -16.64 2.07 20.58
CA GLN A 437 -17.87 1.54 19.97
C GLN A 437 -17.81 1.43 18.43
N PRO A 438 -16.76 0.85 17.84
CA PRO A 438 -16.68 0.73 16.39
C PRO A 438 -17.81 -0.16 15.86
N GLU A 439 -18.11 -0.01 14.56
CA GLU A 439 -19.05 -0.90 13.90
C GLU A 439 -18.53 -2.34 13.97
N ARG A 440 -19.34 -3.24 14.52
CA ARG A 440 -18.97 -4.65 14.67
C ARG A 440 -19.20 -5.38 13.37
N ASN A 441 -18.14 -5.92 12.79
CA ASN A 441 -18.19 -6.70 11.57
C ASN A 441 -17.47 -8.04 11.78
N ALA A 442 -18.09 -9.12 11.34
CA ALA A 442 -17.50 -10.46 11.45
C ALA A 442 -16.40 -10.72 10.38
N SER A 443 -16.23 -9.82 9.44
CA SER A 443 -15.26 -9.97 8.35
C SER A 443 -13.86 -9.43 8.68
N HIS A 444 -13.68 -8.64 9.74
CA HIS A 444 -12.40 -8.02 10.12
C HIS A 444 -12.39 -7.55 11.58
N ASN A 445 -11.19 -7.32 12.11
CA ASN A 445 -11.02 -6.65 13.41
C ASN A 445 -11.47 -5.18 13.32
N PRO A 446 -12.18 -4.67 14.33
CA PRO A 446 -12.82 -3.35 14.25
C PRO A 446 -11.86 -2.16 14.26
N LEU A 447 -10.67 -2.26 14.82
CA LEU A 447 -9.74 -1.12 14.97
C LEU A 447 -8.52 -1.18 14.05
N PHE A 448 -8.14 -2.38 13.60
CA PHE A 448 -7.02 -2.61 12.67
C PHE A 448 -7.21 -3.96 11.98
N GLN A 449 -6.67 -4.14 10.80
CA GLN A 449 -6.78 -5.38 10.03
C GLN A 449 -5.43 -6.08 9.83
N VAL A 450 -4.35 -5.39 10.17
CA VAL A 450 -2.97 -5.88 10.04
C VAL A 450 -2.24 -5.83 11.37
N LEU A 451 -1.37 -6.80 11.60
CA LEU A 451 -0.57 -6.93 12.82
C LEU A 451 0.92 -6.79 12.49
N PHE A 452 1.67 -6.23 13.40
CA PHE A 452 3.12 -6.19 13.37
C PHE A 452 3.67 -6.77 14.68
N ASN A 453 4.35 -7.89 14.59
CA ASN A 453 4.97 -8.55 15.72
C ASN A 453 6.50 -8.51 15.56
N HIS A 454 7.20 -8.03 16.57
CA HIS A 454 8.66 -7.95 16.56
C HIS A 454 9.21 -8.57 17.84
N GLN A 455 9.99 -9.60 17.66
CA GLN A 455 10.62 -10.33 18.75
C GLN A 455 12.14 -10.12 18.65
N SER A 456 12.70 -9.39 19.60
CA SER A 456 14.14 -9.23 19.81
C SER A 456 14.58 -10.22 20.88
N GLU A 457 15.67 -10.92 20.65
CA GLU A 457 16.13 -12.01 21.51
C GLU A 457 15.14 -13.18 21.67
N ILE A 458 14.81 -13.79 20.57
CA ILE A 458 14.60 -15.21 20.67
C ILE A 458 16.01 -15.86 20.63
N ARG A 459 16.59 -16.12 21.78
CA ARG A 459 17.14 -17.46 21.95
C ARG A 459 16.04 -18.33 21.40
N SER A 460 16.26 -18.96 20.22
CA SER A 460 15.28 -19.76 19.49
C SER A 460 14.34 -20.39 20.49
N VAL A 461 13.00 -20.36 20.23
CA VAL A 461 12.00 -21.05 21.09
C VAL A 461 12.40 -22.50 21.29
N THR A 462 13.41 -22.91 20.58
CA THR A 462 14.19 -24.11 20.72
C THR A 462 15.65 -23.77 20.45
N PRO A 463 16.45 -23.36 21.47
CA PRO A 463 17.86 -23.60 21.38
C PRO A 463 17.99 -25.08 21.09
N GLU A 464 18.90 -25.43 20.20
CA GLU A 464 19.46 -26.76 20.17
C GLU A 464 19.99 -27.03 21.58
N VAL A 465 19.11 -27.55 22.46
CA VAL A 465 19.49 -27.84 23.83
C VAL A 465 20.06 -29.22 23.81
N GLN A 466 21.37 -29.29 24.02
CA GLN A 466 22.06 -30.55 24.19
C GLN A 466 22.01 -30.89 25.68
N LEU A 467 21.24 -31.92 26.05
CA LEU A 467 21.34 -32.62 27.32
C LEU A 467 22.28 -33.82 27.13
N GLU A 468 22.78 -34.45 28.21
CA GLU A 468 23.80 -35.50 28.13
C GLU A 468 23.51 -36.58 27.07
N ASP A 469 22.28 -37.10 27.01
CA ASP A 469 21.88 -38.15 26.09
C ASP A 469 20.74 -37.76 25.14
N LEU A 470 20.27 -36.49 25.15
CA LEU A 470 19.10 -36.04 24.42
C LEU A 470 19.36 -34.67 23.79
N ARG A 471 19.07 -34.57 22.51
CA ARG A 471 19.10 -33.29 21.72
C ARG A 471 17.69 -32.85 21.41
N LEU A 472 17.35 -31.64 21.80
CA LEU A 472 16.08 -31.01 21.51
C LEU A 472 16.22 -30.02 20.35
N GLU A 473 15.41 -30.21 19.33
CA GLU A 473 15.34 -29.33 18.15
C GLU A 473 13.90 -28.84 17.96
N GLY A 474 13.70 -27.57 17.62
CA GLY A 474 12.40 -27.09 17.17
C GLY A 474 12.01 -27.69 15.84
N LEU A 475 10.81 -28.19 15.75
CA LEU A 475 10.22 -28.59 14.49
C LEU A 475 9.36 -27.45 13.96
N ALA A 476 9.83 -26.84 12.84
CA ALA A 476 9.02 -25.84 12.15
C ALA A 476 7.96 -26.55 11.29
N TRP A 477 6.74 -26.04 11.34
CA TRP A 477 5.69 -26.42 10.40
C TRP A 477 4.91 -25.17 9.98
N ASP A 478 4.34 -25.19 8.79
CA ASP A 478 3.57 -24.07 8.26
C ASP A 478 2.23 -23.97 8.98
N GLY A 479 2.02 -22.87 9.69
CA GLY A 479 0.73 -22.55 10.28
C GLY A 479 -0.33 -22.33 9.20
N GLN A 480 -1.49 -23.01 9.33
CA GLN A 480 -2.59 -22.87 8.37
C GLN A 480 -3.68 -21.91 8.84
N THR A 481 -3.39 -21.08 9.82
CA THR A 481 -4.35 -20.15 10.41
C THR A 481 -3.86 -18.71 10.35
N ALA A 482 -4.77 -17.78 10.07
CA ALA A 482 -4.52 -16.34 10.12
C ALA A 482 -5.63 -15.66 10.93
N GLN A 483 -5.25 -14.91 11.95
CA GLN A 483 -6.19 -14.13 12.77
C GLN A 483 -6.53 -12.78 12.15
N PHE A 484 -5.64 -12.26 11.33
CA PHE A 484 -5.73 -10.95 10.67
C PHE A 484 -5.59 -11.12 9.16
N ASP A 485 -5.86 -10.04 8.41
CA ASP A 485 -5.68 -10.06 6.97
C ASP A 485 -4.23 -10.33 6.59
N LEU A 486 -3.31 -9.67 7.32
CA LEU A 486 -1.87 -9.77 7.13
C LEU A 486 -1.16 -9.52 8.47
N THR A 487 -0.21 -10.36 8.82
CA THR A 487 0.70 -10.15 9.94
C THR A 487 2.13 -10.12 9.42
N LEU A 488 2.91 -9.13 9.82
CA LEU A 488 4.36 -9.12 9.63
C LEU A 488 5.01 -9.52 10.96
N ASP A 489 5.55 -10.74 10.99
CA ASP A 489 6.33 -11.25 12.10
C ASP A 489 7.82 -11.06 11.83
N ILE A 490 8.53 -10.51 12.79
CA ILE A 490 9.97 -10.27 12.73
C ILE A 490 10.64 -10.90 13.93
N GLN A 491 11.66 -11.70 13.64
CA GLN A 491 12.58 -12.26 14.61
C GLN A 491 13.96 -11.64 14.36
N GLU A 492 14.45 -10.91 15.35
CA GLU A 492 15.76 -10.24 15.30
C GLU A 492 16.69 -10.83 16.34
N ASP A 493 17.86 -11.31 15.91
CA ASP A 493 18.93 -11.78 16.77
C ASP A 493 20.29 -11.19 16.37
N GLU A 494 21.37 -11.64 16.99
CA GLU A 494 22.74 -11.21 16.66
C GLU A 494 23.14 -11.55 15.22
N ASN A 495 22.55 -12.60 14.63
CA ASN A 495 22.92 -13.10 13.31
C ASN A 495 22.19 -12.34 12.20
N GLY A 496 20.97 -11.84 12.46
CA GLY A 496 20.20 -11.14 11.44
C GLY A 496 18.76 -10.84 11.81
N ILE A 497 17.96 -10.61 10.78
CA ILE A 497 16.52 -10.47 10.85
C ILE A 497 15.88 -11.49 9.92
N TRP A 498 15.12 -12.40 10.51
CA TRP A 498 14.19 -13.25 9.79
C TRP A 498 12.79 -12.65 9.88
N ALA A 499 12.07 -12.64 8.78
CA ALA A 499 10.72 -12.08 8.71
C ALA A 499 9.77 -13.08 8.05
N SER A 500 8.50 -13.03 8.45
CA SER A 500 7.43 -13.74 7.74
C SER A 500 6.20 -12.87 7.58
N PHE A 501 5.48 -13.12 6.48
CA PHE A 501 4.11 -12.67 6.32
C PHE A 501 3.16 -13.84 6.56
N ASP A 502 2.34 -13.73 7.61
CA ASP A 502 1.19 -14.61 7.80
C ASP A 502 -0.03 -13.91 7.21
N TYR A 503 -0.77 -14.58 6.34
CA TYR A 503 -1.83 -13.95 5.57
C TYR A 503 -3.08 -14.81 5.43
N ALA A 504 -4.24 -14.15 5.33
CA ALA A 504 -5.51 -14.81 5.07
C ALA A 504 -5.59 -15.26 3.62
N THR A 505 -5.67 -16.59 3.40
CA THR A 505 -5.75 -17.18 2.05
C THR A 505 -7.07 -16.90 1.34
N ASP A 506 -8.09 -16.45 2.08
CA ASP A 506 -9.33 -15.95 1.49
C ASP A 506 -9.18 -14.58 0.82
N LEU A 507 -8.11 -13.83 1.13
CA LEU A 507 -7.85 -12.50 0.60
C LEU A 507 -6.69 -12.45 -0.38
N PHE A 508 -5.62 -13.20 -0.12
CA PHE A 508 -4.37 -13.10 -0.86
C PHE A 508 -3.94 -14.43 -1.48
N ASP A 509 -3.35 -14.35 -2.66
CA ASP A 509 -2.55 -15.40 -3.27
C ASP A 509 -1.10 -15.34 -2.76
N ALA A 510 -0.42 -16.47 -2.71
CA ALA A 510 0.99 -16.55 -2.30
C ALA A 510 1.89 -15.62 -3.12
N SER A 511 1.68 -15.56 -4.44
CA SER A 511 2.45 -14.71 -5.35
C SER A 511 2.27 -13.21 -5.07
N THR A 512 1.12 -12.78 -4.55
CA THR A 512 0.88 -11.39 -4.14
C THR A 512 1.66 -11.06 -2.88
N VAL A 513 1.70 -11.99 -1.92
CA VAL A 513 2.48 -11.82 -0.69
C VAL A 513 3.99 -11.89 -0.97
N GLU A 514 4.45 -12.72 -1.91
CA GLU A 514 5.85 -12.74 -2.38
C GLU A 514 6.27 -11.37 -2.95
N ARG A 515 5.43 -10.76 -3.79
CA ARG A 515 5.67 -9.41 -4.31
C ARG A 515 5.68 -8.36 -3.19
N LEU A 516 4.74 -8.46 -2.24
CA LEU A 516 4.68 -7.58 -1.07
C LEU A 516 5.99 -7.63 -0.26
N ALA A 517 6.53 -8.84 -0.01
CA ALA A 517 7.80 -9.04 0.67
C ALA A 517 8.97 -8.44 -0.13
N GLY A 518 8.98 -8.62 -1.45
CA GLY A 518 9.94 -7.98 -2.36
C GLY A 518 9.89 -6.46 -2.29
N HIS A 519 8.71 -5.88 -2.35
CA HIS A 519 8.49 -4.45 -2.27
C HIS A 519 8.89 -3.87 -0.91
N TRP A 520 8.61 -4.56 0.19
CA TRP A 520 9.05 -4.13 1.50
C TRP A 520 10.59 -4.09 1.60
N ARG A 521 11.29 -5.12 1.09
CA ARG A 521 12.76 -5.12 1.02
C ARG A 521 13.31 -3.97 0.17
N ASN A 522 12.69 -3.67 -0.97
CA ASN A 522 13.10 -2.55 -1.83
C ASN A 522 12.86 -1.20 -1.13
N LEU A 523 11.74 -1.07 -0.45
CA LEU A 523 11.40 0.12 0.34
C LEU A 523 12.43 0.33 1.46
N LEU A 524 12.80 -0.72 2.20
CA LEU A 524 13.86 -0.66 3.22
C LEU A 524 15.19 -0.22 2.62
N ARG A 525 15.59 -0.75 1.45
CA ARG A 525 16.82 -0.30 0.76
C ARG A 525 16.76 1.19 0.40
N GLY A 526 15.61 1.67 -0.08
CA GLY A 526 15.40 3.09 -0.35
C GLY A 526 15.53 3.95 0.89
N ILE A 527 14.93 3.51 2.00
CA ILE A 527 14.96 4.18 3.31
C ILE A 527 16.39 4.32 3.83
N VAL A 528 17.17 3.23 3.85
CA VAL A 528 18.54 3.28 4.38
C VAL A 528 19.47 4.09 3.47
N ALA A 529 19.22 4.11 2.16
CA ALA A 529 19.98 4.93 1.21
C ALA A 529 19.69 6.43 1.36
N ASN A 530 18.43 6.81 1.58
CA ASN A 530 18.03 8.21 1.79
C ASN A 530 16.78 8.31 2.67
N PRO A 531 16.92 8.43 3.99
CA PRO A 531 15.80 8.51 4.92
C PRO A 531 14.95 9.79 4.78
N ARG A 532 15.46 10.83 4.11
CA ARG A 532 14.69 12.06 3.83
C ARG A 532 13.89 11.98 2.53
N GLN A 533 13.97 10.86 1.81
CA GLN A 533 13.18 10.67 0.61
C GLN A 533 11.69 10.64 0.97
N ARG A 534 10.88 11.30 0.12
CA ARG A 534 9.43 11.35 0.32
C ARG A 534 8.83 9.97 0.22
N LEU A 535 7.84 9.68 1.06
CA LEU A 535 7.16 8.38 1.10
C LEU A 535 6.58 7.99 -0.26
N GLY A 536 6.01 8.96 -1.00
CA GLY A 536 5.49 8.75 -2.34
C GLY A 536 6.54 8.37 -3.39
N GLU A 537 7.81 8.69 -3.16
CA GLU A 537 8.93 8.48 -4.09
C GLU A 537 9.81 7.28 -3.72
N LEU A 538 9.61 6.68 -2.55
CA LEU A 538 10.36 5.49 -2.14
C LEU A 538 10.15 4.34 -3.14
N PRO A 539 11.22 3.61 -3.53
CA PRO A 539 11.13 2.55 -4.51
C PRO A 539 10.38 1.34 -3.93
N LEU A 540 9.38 0.86 -4.67
CA LEU A 540 8.72 -0.43 -4.41
C LEU A 540 9.18 -1.49 -5.40
N LEU A 541 9.11 -1.17 -6.71
CA LEU A 541 9.42 -2.09 -7.78
C LEU A 541 10.92 -2.32 -7.90
N ASP A 542 11.32 -3.55 -8.14
CA ASP A 542 12.67 -3.87 -8.57
C ASP A 542 12.90 -3.53 -10.06
N ALA A 543 14.11 -3.69 -10.56
CA ALA A 543 14.44 -3.37 -11.94
C ALA A 543 13.70 -4.24 -12.98
N PRO A 544 13.53 -5.58 -12.79
CA PRO A 544 12.68 -6.42 -13.62
C PRO A 544 11.22 -5.98 -13.66
N GLU A 545 10.58 -5.77 -12.50
CA GLU A 545 9.18 -5.34 -12.40
C GLU A 545 8.94 -3.98 -13.07
N ARG A 546 9.86 -3.04 -12.84
CA ARG A 546 9.81 -1.72 -13.47
C ARG A 546 9.90 -1.82 -14.99
N ARG A 547 10.82 -2.65 -15.50
CA ARG A 547 10.95 -2.90 -16.94
C ARG A 547 9.69 -3.54 -17.49
N GLN A 548 9.15 -4.54 -16.81
CA GLN A 548 7.91 -5.20 -17.22
C GLN A 548 6.75 -4.20 -17.30
N THR A 549 6.55 -3.41 -16.25
CA THR A 549 5.43 -2.44 -16.16
C THR A 549 5.57 -1.31 -17.18
N LEU A 550 6.79 -0.74 -17.35
CA LEU A 550 6.99 0.45 -18.18
C LEU A 550 7.27 0.14 -19.64
N SER A 551 7.83 -1.03 -19.95
CA SER A 551 8.30 -1.36 -21.30
C SER A 551 7.63 -2.60 -21.88
N GLU A 552 7.62 -3.75 -21.15
CA GLU A 552 7.14 -5.01 -21.71
C GLU A 552 5.62 -5.03 -21.87
N TRP A 553 4.88 -4.45 -20.91
CA TRP A 553 3.41 -4.29 -21.00
C TRP A 553 3.00 -3.10 -21.89
N ASN A 554 3.95 -2.31 -22.33
CA ASN A 554 3.73 -1.18 -23.25
C ASN A 554 4.53 -1.38 -24.56
N PRO A 555 4.30 -2.47 -25.32
CA PRO A 555 5.05 -2.76 -26.55
C PRO A 555 4.71 -1.80 -27.70
N ALA A 556 3.90 -0.79 -27.43
CA ALA A 556 3.41 0.15 -28.45
C ALA A 556 4.46 1.18 -28.91
N GLN A 557 5.68 1.17 -28.38
CA GLN A 557 6.78 1.99 -28.90
C GLN A 557 7.20 1.46 -30.27
N ARG A 558 6.54 2.01 -31.31
CA ARG A 558 6.99 1.88 -32.69
C ARG A 558 7.61 3.20 -33.12
N GLU A 559 8.80 3.13 -33.68
CA GLU A 559 9.37 4.28 -34.40
C GLU A 559 8.51 4.49 -35.65
N CYS A 560 7.64 5.49 -35.63
CA CYS A 560 6.95 5.96 -36.82
C CYS A 560 7.87 6.96 -37.51
N ALA A 561 8.37 6.61 -38.68
CA ALA A 561 9.12 7.52 -39.51
C ALA A 561 8.21 8.66 -39.99
N VAL A 562 8.16 9.75 -39.26
CA VAL A 562 7.42 10.96 -39.63
C VAL A 562 8.38 11.90 -40.35
N GLN A 563 8.12 12.13 -41.61
CA GLN A 563 8.90 13.09 -42.44
C GLN A 563 8.01 14.24 -42.88
N GLY A 564 8.56 15.47 -42.86
CA GLY A 564 7.88 16.67 -43.34
C GLY A 564 6.84 17.22 -42.34
N THR A 565 6.01 18.09 -42.86
CA THR A 565 4.94 18.80 -42.14
C THR A 565 3.59 18.59 -42.81
N LEU A 566 2.48 18.93 -42.14
CA LEU A 566 1.11 18.77 -42.65
C LEU A 566 0.91 19.48 -43.98
N GLN A 567 1.34 20.75 -44.10
CA GLN A 567 1.19 21.49 -45.32
C GLN A 567 2.06 20.94 -46.48
N GLN A 568 3.27 20.43 -46.22
CA GLN A 568 4.10 19.80 -47.26
C GLN A 568 3.42 18.57 -47.85
N ARG A 569 2.78 17.72 -47.03
CA ARG A 569 2.01 16.60 -47.51
C ARG A 569 0.79 17.02 -48.31
N PHE A 570 0.10 18.09 -47.89
CA PHE A 570 -1.00 18.67 -48.67
C PHE A 570 -0.51 19.26 -50.01
N GLU A 571 0.58 19.99 -50.02
CA GLU A 571 1.21 20.59 -51.21
C GLU A 571 1.61 19.51 -52.23
N GLU A 572 2.04 18.36 -51.75
CA GLU A 572 2.35 17.22 -52.61
C GLU A 572 1.07 16.71 -53.31
N GLN A 573 -0.06 16.57 -52.60
CA GLN A 573 -1.34 16.22 -53.22
C GLN A 573 -1.81 17.30 -54.21
N ALA A 574 -1.67 18.56 -53.88
CA ALA A 574 -2.04 19.67 -54.76
C ALA A 574 -1.21 19.71 -56.07
N ARG A 575 0.08 19.35 -56.00
CA ARG A 575 0.94 19.20 -57.18
C ARG A 575 0.60 17.99 -58.03
N GLN A 576 0.31 16.89 -57.43
CA GLN A 576 -0.01 15.63 -58.13
C GLN A 576 -1.42 15.64 -58.73
N ARG A 577 -2.38 16.31 -58.09
CA ARG A 577 -3.82 16.27 -58.45
C ARG A 577 -4.48 17.67 -58.44
N PRO A 578 -3.94 18.65 -59.15
CA PRO A 578 -4.40 20.04 -59.04
C PRO A 578 -5.89 20.23 -59.39
N GLN A 579 -6.44 19.39 -60.30
CA GLN A 579 -7.82 19.47 -60.76
C GLN A 579 -8.80 18.60 -59.91
N ALA A 580 -8.29 17.75 -58.98
CA ALA A 580 -9.15 16.94 -58.16
C ALA A 580 -9.89 17.83 -57.14
N VAL A 581 -11.15 17.50 -56.84
CA VAL A 581 -11.92 18.24 -55.83
C VAL A 581 -11.39 17.92 -54.44
N ALA A 582 -10.98 18.98 -53.73
CA ALA A 582 -10.51 18.87 -52.32
C ALA A 582 -11.63 19.15 -51.31
N LEU A 583 -12.40 20.23 -51.52
CA LEU A 583 -13.44 20.68 -50.60
C LEU A 583 -14.81 20.75 -51.31
N ILE A 584 -15.84 20.43 -50.58
CA ILE A 584 -17.24 20.55 -51.02
C ILE A 584 -18.03 21.25 -49.88
N LEU A 585 -18.75 22.33 -50.27
CA LEU A 585 -19.73 22.96 -49.39
C LEU A 585 -20.97 23.29 -50.18
N ASP A 586 -22.07 22.59 -49.93
CA ASP A 586 -23.29 22.64 -50.72
C ASP A 586 -23.03 22.44 -52.24
N GLU A 587 -23.33 23.43 -53.09
CA GLU A 587 -23.04 23.43 -54.52
C GLU A 587 -21.61 23.89 -54.88
N GLN A 588 -20.88 24.45 -53.92
CA GLN A 588 -19.53 24.98 -54.14
C GLN A 588 -18.50 23.86 -54.07
N ARG A 589 -17.59 23.84 -55.01
CA ARG A 589 -16.48 22.86 -55.07
C ARG A 589 -15.17 23.63 -55.25
N LEU A 590 -14.13 23.21 -54.54
CA LEU A 590 -12.78 23.80 -54.67
C LEU A 590 -11.82 22.65 -54.98
N SER A 591 -11.05 22.80 -56.06
CA SER A 591 -10.00 21.83 -56.38
C SER A 591 -8.77 21.98 -55.50
N TYR A 592 -7.89 20.96 -55.46
CA TYR A 592 -6.64 20.98 -54.68
C TYR A 592 -5.75 22.18 -55.15
N GLY A 593 -5.66 22.44 -56.46
CA GLY A 593 -4.90 23.55 -57.02
C GLY A 593 -5.46 24.91 -56.61
N GLU A 594 -6.76 25.12 -56.68
CA GLU A 594 -7.42 26.36 -56.27
C GLU A 594 -7.29 26.59 -54.77
N LEU A 595 -7.47 25.55 -53.94
CA LEU A 595 -7.28 25.63 -52.52
C LEU A 595 -5.84 25.98 -52.16
N ASN A 596 -4.86 25.35 -52.81
CA ASN A 596 -3.44 25.66 -52.64
C ASN A 596 -3.10 27.10 -52.99
N ALA A 597 -3.57 27.60 -54.17
CA ALA A 597 -3.32 28.96 -54.60
C ALA A 597 -3.94 30.01 -53.66
N ARG A 598 -5.18 29.81 -53.21
CA ARG A 598 -5.83 30.71 -52.24
C ARG A 598 -5.07 30.69 -50.88
N ALA A 599 -4.71 29.50 -50.37
CA ALA A 599 -3.94 29.38 -49.13
C ALA A 599 -2.55 30.01 -49.26
N ASN A 600 -1.86 29.88 -50.42
CA ASN A 600 -0.55 30.48 -50.68
C ASN A 600 -0.58 32.01 -50.64
N ARG A 601 -1.54 32.64 -51.33
CA ARG A 601 -1.70 34.09 -51.29
C ARG A 601 -1.89 34.58 -49.86
N LEU A 602 -2.75 33.96 -49.10
CA LEU A 602 -2.97 34.33 -47.70
C LEU A 602 -1.75 34.02 -46.81
N ALA A 603 -1.05 32.92 -47.04
CA ALA A 603 0.17 32.58 -46.31
C ALA A 603 1.28 33.64 -46.52
N HIS A 604 1.51 34.08 -47.76
CA HIS A 604 2.45 35.18 -48.03
C HIS A 604 2.04 36.48 -47.33
N CYS A 605 0.76 36.80 -47.27
CA CYS A 605 0.23 37.93 -46.52
C CYS A 605 0.50 37.80 -45.01
N LEU A 606 0.38 36.59 -44.45
CA LEU A 606 0.65 36.30 -43.02
C LEU A 606 2.15 36.35 -42.70
N ILE A 607 3.00 35.84 -43.58
CA ILE A 607 4.48 35.95 -43.48
C ILE A 607 4.91 37.42 -43.44
N ALA A 608 4.34 38.27 -44.32
CA ALA A 608 4.63 39.71 -44.32
C ALA A 608 4.23 40.41 -43.01
N ARG A 609 3.35 39.81 -42.20
CA ARG A 609 2.96 40.25 -40.85
C ARG A 609 3.70 39.57 -39.72
N GLY A 610 4.75 38.82 -40.02
CA GLY A 610 5.63 38.19 -39.04
C GLY A 610 5.17 36.82 -38.56
N VAL A 611 4.24 36.14 -39.22
CA VAL A 611 3.91 34.74 -38.94
C VAL A 611 5.06 33.85 -39.43
N GLY A 612 5.50 32.94 -38.57
CA GLY A 612 6.58 32.00 -38.80
C GLY A 612 6.54 30.85 -37.82
N ALA A 613 7.65 30.11 -37.69
CA ALA A 613 7.74 28.92 -36.85
C ALA A 613 7.26 29.18 -35.40
N ASP A 614 6.36 28.33 -34.92
CA ASP A 614 5.80 28.34 -33.56
C ASP A 614 4.99 29.60 -33.18
N VAL A 615 4.62 30.43 -34.15
CA VAL A 615 3.76 31.60 -33.93
C VAL A 615 2.28 31.16 -33.96
N PRO A 616 1.54 31.28 -32.87
CA PRO A 616 0.11 30.96 -32.86
C PRO A 616 -0.68 32.08 -33.55
N VAL A 617 -1.62 31.69 -34.42
CA VAL A 617 -2.55 32.57 -35.10
C VAL A 617 -3.98 32.14 -34.81
N GLY A 618 -4.78 33.03 -34.27
CA GLY A 618 -6.19 32.78 -33.99
C GLY A 618 -7.00 32.59 -35.27
N LEU A 619 -7.91 31.66 -35.29
CA LEU A 619 -8.81 31.40 -36.42
C LEU A 619 -10.25 31.36 -35.91
N ALA A 620 -11.02 32.43 -36.12
CA ALA A 620 -12.41 32.58 -35.69
C ALA A 620 -13.31 32.78 -36.93
N LEU A 621 -13.66 31.66 -37.57
CA LEU A 621 -14.43 31.66 -38.82
C LEU A 621 -15.62 30.70 -38.71
N GLU A 622 -16.71 31.03 -39.38
CA GLU A 622 -17.79 30.07 -39.58
C GLU A 622 -17.36 28.97 -40.53
N ARG A 623 -18.08 27.84 -40.51
CA ARG A 623 -17.86 26.73 -41.45
C ARG A 623 -18.00 27.20 -42.88
N SER A 624 -16.89 27.28 -43.56
CA SER A 624 -16.79 27.82 -44.91
C SER A 624 -15.57 27.28 -45.64
N LEU A 625 -15.48 27.47 -46.93
CA LEU A 625 -14.25 27.19 -47.70
C LEU A 625 -13.08 28.05 -47.21
N ASP A 626 -13.35 29.30 -46.83
CA ASP A 626 -12.34 30.24 -46.33
C ASP A 626 -11.76 29.84 -44.98
N MET A 627 -12.52 29.09 -44.15
CA MET A 627 -12.00 28.52 -42.91
C MET A 627 -10.85 27.53 -43.18
N LEU A 628 -10.99 26.62 -44.16
CA LEU A 628 -9.92 25.71 -44.58
C LEU A 628 -8.77 26.42 -45.26
N VAL A 629 -9.05 27.45 -46.06
CA VAL A 629 -8.03 28.33 -46.68
C VAL A 629 -7.22 29.01 -45.59
N GLY A 630 -7.87 29.58 -44.56
CA GLY A 630 -7.20 30.25 -43.45
C GLY A 630 -6.34 29.28 -42.61
N LEU A 631 -6.88 28.10 -42.30
CA LEU A 631 -6.16 27.06 -41.59
C LEU A 631 -4.89 26.62 -42.30
N LEU A 632 -5.00 26.31 -43.61
CA LEU A 632 -3.86 25.90 -44.44
C LEU A 632 -2.86 27.05 -44.61
N ALA A 633 -3.35 28.29 -44.79
CA ALA A 633 -2.48 29.47 -44.91
C ALA A 633 -1.61 29.72 -43.67
N ILE A 634 -2.16 29.52 -42.48
CA ILE A 634 -1.41 29.61 -41.22
C ILE A 634 -0.30 28.55 -41.18
N LEU A 635 -0.60 27.31 -41.51
CA LEU A 635 0.39 26.22 -41.55
C LEU A 635 1.45 26.48 -42.64
N LYS A 636 1.06 26.96 -43.80
CA LYS A 636 1.98 27.32 -44.90
C LYS A 636 2.88 28.52 -44.56
N ALA A 637 2.38 29.45 -43.77
CA ALA A 637 3.19 30.54 -43.22
C ALA A 637 4.18 30.08 -42.13
N GLY A 638 4.05 28.86 -41.68
CA GLY A 638 4.87 28.29 -40.63
C GLY A 638 4.26 28.39 -39.23
N GLY A 639 3.11 29.05 -39.09
CA GLY A 639 2.42 29.26 -37.82
C GLY A 639 1.63 28.06 -37.36
N ALA A 640 1.14 28.14 -36.13
CA ALA A 640 0.21 27.20 -35.53
C ALA A 640 -1.19 27.80 -35.46
N TYR A 641 -2.21 27.11 -36.01
CA TYR A 641 -3.56 27.64 -35.90
C TYR A 641 -4.15 27.39 -34.51
N LEU A 642 -4.81 28.43 -33.98
CA LEU A 642 -5.58 28.38 -32.74
C LEU A 642 -7.06 28.52 -33.11
N PRO A 643 -7.83 27.41 -33.16
CA PRO A 643 -9.22 27.46 -33.55
C PRO A 643 -10.08 28.07 -32.44
N LEU A 644 -10.92 29.03 -32.80
CA LEU A 644 -11.87 29.73 -31.94
C LEU A 644 -13.26 29.58 -32.55
N ASP A 645 -14.16 28.86 -31.88
CA ASP A 645 -15.54 28.72 -32.35
C ASP A 645 -16.29 30.06 -32.12
N PRO A 646 -16.73 30.79 -33.15
CA PRO A 646 -17.41 32.05 -32.95
C PRO A 646 -18.70 31.99 -32.18
N ALA A 647 -19.30 30.78 -32.09
CA ALA A 647 -20.51 30.55 -31.32
C ALA A 647 -20.23 30.31 -29.81
N ALA A 648 -18.98 30.26 -29.40
CA ALA A 648 -18.60 30.09 -28.00
C ALA A 648 -18.88 31.37 -27.19
N PRO A 649 -19.11 31.26 -25.87
CA PRO A 649 -19.31 32.43 -24.99
C PRO A 649 -18.12 33.41 -25.09
N GLU A 650 -18.40 34.72 -25.10
CA GLU A 650 -17.40 35.77 -25.21
C GLU A 650 -16.31 35.67 -24.14
N GLU A 651 -16.69 35.37 -22.89
CA GLU A 651 -15.73 35.18 -21.78
C GLU A 651 -14.72 34.06 -22.05
N ARG A 652 -15.19 32.99 -22.70
CA ARG A 652 -14.32 31.86 -23.09
C ARG A 652 -13.35 32.27 -24.17
N LEU A 653 -13.81 32.99 -25.18
CA LEU A 653 -12.96 33.49 -26.28
C LEU A 653 -11.92 34.49 -25.77
N ALA A 654 -12.34 35.43 -24.91
CA ALA A 654 -11.46 36.38 -24.26
C ALA A 654 -10.36 35.69 -23.43
N HIS A 655 -10.73 34.68 -22.62
CA HIS A 655 -9.76 33.93 -21.87
C HIS A 655 -8.76 33.17 -22.74
N ILE A 656 -9.20 32.56 -23.84
CA ILE A 656 -8.31 31.82 -24.76
C ILE A 656 -7.35 32.76 -25.44
N LEU A 657 -7.82 33.95 -25.91
CA LEU A 657 -6.98 34.93 -26.53
C LEU A 657 -5.91 35.51 -25.59
N ASP A 658 -6.29 35.72 -24.32
CA ASP A 658 -5.38 36.20 -23.27
C ASP A 658 -4.32 35.16 -22.91
N ASP A 659 -4.73 33.94 -22.61
CA ASP A 659 -3.88 32.84 -22.17
C ASP A 659 -2.91 32.37 -23.31
N SER A 660 -3.36 32.38 -24.57
CA SER A 660 -2.57 31.95 -25.72
C SER A 660 -1.53 32.95 -26.18
N GLY A 661 -1.66 34.21 -25.81
CA GLY A 661 -0.78 35.28 -26.25
C GLY A 661 -0.80 35.53 -27.79
N VAL A 662 -1.88 35.16 -28.47
CA VAL A 662 -2.10 35.39 -29.91
C VAL A 662 -2.04 36.85 -30.23
N ARG A 663 -1.31 37.22 -31.29
CA ARG A 663 -1.17 38.58 -31.77
C ARG A 663 -1.91 38.86 -33.08
N LEU A 664 -2.32 37.80 -33.76
CA LEU A 664 -3.02 37.89 -35.03
C LEU A 664 -4.24 36.95 -35.03
N LEU A 665 -5.41 37.48 -35.38
CA LEU A 665 -6.67 36.74 -35.45
C LEU A 665 -7.28 36.85 -36.83
N LEU A 666 -7.50 35.73 -37.51
CA LEU A 666 -8.26 35.64 -38.75
C LEU A 666 -9.75 35.47 -38.43
N THR A 667 -10.59 36.29 -39.08
CA THR A 667 -12.06 36.24 -38.92
C THR A 667 -12.77 36.58 -40.22
N GLN A 668 -14.09 36.70 -40.20
CA GLN A 668 -14.96 37.21 -41.26
C GLN A 668 -15.54 38.58 -40.87
N GLY A 669 -15.82 39.43 -41.85
CA GLY A 669 -16.27 40.81 -41.62
C GLY A 669 -17.51 40.92 -40.73
N HIS A 670 -18.49 40.03 -40.91
CA HIS A 670 -19.72 40.02 -40.11
C HIS A 670 -19.52 39.54 -38.65
N LEU A 671 -18.40 38.88 -38.34
CA LEU A 671 -18.08 38.40 -37.00
C LEU A 671 -17.31 39.42 -36.14
N LEU A 672 -16.78 40.49 -36.75
CA LEU A 672 -15.95 41.50 -36.08
C LEU A 672 -16.59 42.12 -34.84
N GLU A 673 -17.92 42.28 -34.84
CA GLU A 673 -18.66 42.86 -33.73
C GLU A 673 -18.96 41.84 -32.59
N HIS A 674 -18.82 40.56 -32.89
CA HIS A 674 -19.12 39.44 -31.95
C HIS A 674 -17.89 38.88 -31.25
N LEU A 675 -16.70 39.30 -31.68
CA LEU A 675 -15.46 38.82 -31.09
C LEU A 675 -14.94 39.78 -30.02
N PRO A 676 -14.40 39.26 -28.90
CA PRO A 676 -13.83 40.10 -27.86
C PRO A 676 -12.66 40.89 -28.37
N ARG A 677 -12.66 42.23 -28.14
CA ARG A 677 -11.57 43.12 -28.50
C ARG A 677 -10.46 43.02 -27.46
N GLN A 678 -9.27 42.57 -27.88
CA GLN A 678 -8.12 42.47 -27.00
C GLN A 678 -6.99 43.38 -27.45
N ALA A 679 -6.37 44.10 -26.50
CA ALA A 679 -5.28 45.01 -26.80
C ALA A 679 -4.07 44.21 -27.32
N GLY A 680 -3.48 44.65 -28.44
CA GLY A 680 -2.33 43.99 -29.04
C GLY A 680 -2.62 42.83 -29.99
N VAL A 681 -3.90 42.51 -30.25
CA VAL A 681 -4.32 41.54 -31.25
C VAL A 681 -4.75 42.26 -32.53
N GLU A 682 -4.03 42.04 -33.64
CA GLU A 682 -4.45 42.47 -34.97
C GLU A 682 -5.54 41.53 -35.50
N VAL A 683 -6.69 42.07 -35.91
CA VAL A 683 -7.80 41.27 -36.43
C VAL A 683 -7.92 41.48 -37.92
N LEU A 684 -7.85 40.39 -38.70
CA LEU A 684 -7.95 40.43 -40.15
C LEU A 684 -9.25 39.74 -40.62
N ALA A 685 -10.11 40.49 -41.30
CA ALA A 685 -11.29 39.92 -41.96
C ALA A 685 -10.85 39.35 -43.33
N ILE A 686 -10.85 38.01 -43.43
CA ILE A 686 -10.34 37.29 -44.61
C ILE A 686 -11.10 37.66 -45.89
N ASP A 687 -12.40 37.86 -45.77
CA ASP A 687 -13.32 38.26 -46.86
C ASP A 687 -13.12 39.73 -47.35
N GLY A 688 -12.43 40.53 -46.57
CA GLY A 688 -12.09 41.91 -46.91
C GLY A 688 -10.64 42.13 -47.40
N LEU A 689 -9.81 41.08 -47.41
CA LEU A 689 -8.40 41.17 -47.77
C LEU A 689 -8.20 41.26 -49.29
N VAL A 690 -7.38 42.20 -49.74
CA VAL A 690 -6.93 42.26 -51.12
C VAL A 690 -5.66 41.44 -51.25
N LEU A 691 -5.78 40.22 -51.82
CA LEU A 691 -4.70 39.25 -51.95
C LEU A 691 -4.08 39.14 -53.31
N ASP A 692 -4.55 39.93 -54.31
CA ASP A 692 -4.13 39.83 -55.70
C ASP A 692 -2.65 40.18 -55.96
N GLY A 693 -1.98 40.83 -55.02
CA GLY A 693 -0.55 41.15 -55.10
C GLY A 693 0.38 40.09 -54.52
N TYR A 694 -0.14 39.01 -53.92
CA TYR A 694 0.66 37.95 -53.31
C TYR A 694 0.83 36.75 -54.25
N ALA A 695 1.95 36.03 -54.10
CA ALA A 695 2.28 34.88 -54.93
C ALA A 695 1.34 33.67 -54.67
N GLU A 696 1.06 32.90 -55.73
CA GLU A 696 0.31 31.64 -55.68
C GLU A 696 1.22 30.42 -55.43
N SER A 697 2.55 30.60 -55.47
CA SER A 697 3.53 29.55 -55.23
C SER A 697 3.64 29.24 -53.73
N ASP A 698 3.96 27.98 -53.37
CA ASP A 698 4.17 27.54 -52.02
C ASP A 698 5.26 28.39 -51.34
N PRO A 699 5.03 28.94 -50.15
CA PRO A 699 6.02 29.69 -49.38
C PRO A 699 7.23 28.83 -49.02
N LEU A 700 8.43 29.41 -49.14
CA LEU A 700 9.66 28.75 -48.69
C LEU A 700 9.82 28.97 -47.20
N THR A 701 9.44 27.96 -46.41
CA THR A 701 9.57 27.94 -44.93
C THR A 701 10.51 26.85 -44.50
N THR A 702 11.38 27.14 -43.52
CA THR A 702 12.27 26.15 -42.90
C THR A 702 11.62 25.62 -41.64
N LEU A 703 10.76 24.58 -41.76
CA LEU A 703 10.06 23.96 -40.66
C LEU A 703 10.53 22.53 -40.46
N SER A 704 10.58 22.10 -39.20
CA SER A 704 10.71 20.71 -38.83
C SER A 704 9.36 20.10 -38.41
N ALA A 705 9.28 18.80 -38.37
CA ALA A 705 8.10 18.12 -37.84
C ALA A 705 7.82 18.46 -36.35
N ASP A 706 8.80 18.97 -35.63
CA ASP A 706 8.68 19.31 -34.20
C ASP A 706 8.15 20.72 -33.95
N ASN A 707 8.01 21.56 -35.01
CA ASN A 707 7.31 22.81 -34.87
C ASN A 707 5.81 22.61 -34.64
N LEU A 708 5.18 23.61 -33.99
CA LEU A 708 3.77 23.58 -33.66
C LEU A 708 2.92 23.63 -34.95
N ALA A 709 1.90 22.79 -34.98
CA ALA A 709 0.86 22.79 -36.02
C ALA A 709 -0.41 23.47 -35.55
N TYR A 710 -0.84 23.20 -34.31
CA TYR A 710 -2.05 23.79 -33.74
C TYR A 710 -2.05 23.80 -32.23
N VAL A 711 -2.93 24.65 -31.68
CA VAL A 711 -3.21 24.72 -30.23
C VAL A 711 -4.71 24.56 -30.01
N ILE A 712 -5.13 23.51 -29.34
CA ILE A 712 -6.56 23.27 -29.02
C ILE A 712 -6.79 23.39 -27.51
N TYR A 713 -7.81 24.17 -27.13
CA TYR A 713 -8.22 24.39 -25.76
C TYR A 713 -9.26 23.38 -25.33
N THR A 714 -8.95 22.62 -24.27
CA THR A 714 -9.86 21.66 -23.64
C THR A 714 -10.36 22.16 -22.29
N SER A 715 -11.50 21.63 -21.83
CA SER A 715 -12.01 21.90 -20.49
C SER A 715 -11.05 21.31 -19.44
N GLY A 716 -10.35 22.17 -18.69
CA GLY A 716 -9.45 21.74 -17.62
C GLY A 716 -10.23 21.28 -16.38
N SER A 717 -9.63 20.37 -15.60
CA SER A 717 -10.17 19.92 -14.30
C SER A 717 -10.38 21.06 -13.29
N THR A 718 -9.75 22.20 -13.49
CA THR A 718 -9.85 23.41 -12.67
C THR A 718 -10.95 24.38 -13.12
N GLY A 719 -11.77 24.01 -14.12
CA GLY A 719 -12.86 24.84 -14.66
C GLY A 719 -12.45 25.85 -15.73
N LYS A 720 -11.15 26.23 -15.83
CA LYS A 720 -10.66 27.10 -16.91
C LYS A 720 -10.10 26.29 -18.07
N PRO A 721 -10.37 26.66 -19.33
CA PRO A 721 -9.79 26.01 -20.50
C PRO A 721 -8.26 26.06 -20.49
N LYS A 722 -7.63 24.96 -20.90
CA LYS A 722 -6.15 24.83 -21.03
C LYS A 722 -5.78 24.49 -22.46
N GLY A 723 -4.78 25.21 -23.00
CA GLY A 723 -4.28 25.01 -24.35
C GLY A 723 -3.30 23.85 -24.43
N THR A 724 -3.56 22.91 -25.35
CA THR A 724 -2.65 21.81 -25.69
C THR A 724 -1.94 22.15 -27.00
N LEU A 725 -0.60 22.18 -26.93
CA LEU A 725 0.27 22.52 -28.07
C LEU A 725 0.64 21.21 -28.78
N LEU A 726 0.28 21.08 -30.07
CA LEU A 726 0.56 19.88 -30.86
C LEU A 726 1.43 20.25 -32.07
N THR A 727 2.45 19.38 -32.27
CA THR A 727 3.41 19.55 -33.38
C THR A 727 2.90 18.83 -34.63
N HIS A 728 3.52 19.15 -35.78
CA HIS A 728 3.30 18.42 -37.04
C HIS A 728 3.60 16.93 -36.88
N ARG A 729 4.63 16.59 -36.11
CA ARG A 729 4.98 15.18 -35.77
C ARG A 729 3.85 14.46 -35.05
N ASN A 730 3.21 15.10 -34.09
CA ASN A 730 2.10 14.47 -33.33
C ASN A 730 0.93 14.11 -34.25
N ALA A 731 0.56 15.05 -35.17
CA ALA A 731 -0.54 14.81 -36.09
C ALA A 731 -0.16 13.79 -37.17
N LEU A 732 0.98 13.91 -37.80
CA LEU A 732 1.42 12.98 -38.85
C LEU A 732 1.67 11.57 -38.32
N ARG A 733 2.16 11.44 -37.10
CA ARG A 733 2.30 10.12 -36.40
C ARG A 733 0.98 9.38 -36.33
N LEU A 734 -0.12 10.09 -36.01
CA LEU A 734 -1.44 9.47 -35.95
C LEU A 734 -1.81 8.80 -37.26
N PHE A 735 -1.65 9.49 -38.38
CA PHE A 735 -1.95 8.95 -39.70
C PHE A 735 -1.00 7.81 -40.10
N SER A 736 0.29 7.96 -39.83
CA SER A 736 1.27 6.90 -40.07
C SER A 736 1.02 5.65 -39.25
N ALA A 737 0.65 5.80 -37.96
CA ALA A 737 0.39 4.68 -37.08
C ALA A 737 -0.90 3.91 -37.44
N THR A 738 -1.88 4.60 -38.05
CA THR A 738 -3.20 4.03 -38.38
C THR A 738 -3.34 3.61 -39.84
N GLU A 739 -2.35 3.90 -40.66
CA GLU A 739 -2.38 3.62 -42.10
C GLU A 739 -2.64 2.15 -42.43
N ALA A 740 -1.99 1.24 -41.67
CA ALA A 740 -2.18 -0.20 -41.86
C ALA A 740 -3.60 -0.69 -41.50
N TRP A 741 -4.35 0.10 -40.72
CA TRP A 741 -5.71 -0.27 -40.31
C TRP A 741 -6.76 0.24 -41.30
N PHE A 742 -6.58 1.45 -41.84
CA PHE A 742 -7.60 2.13 -42.63
C PHE A 742 -7.29 2.14 -44.12
N GLY A 743 -6.03 2.31 -44.53
CA GLY A 743 -5.63 2.38 -45.94
C GLY A 743 -6.41 3.44 -46.68
N PHE A 744 -6.36 4.69 -46.18
CA PHE A 744 -7.00 5.82 -46.84
C PHE A 744 -6.35 6.18 -48.19
N ASP A 745 -7.17 6.58 -49.15
CA ASP A 745 -6.71 6.94 -50.47
C ASP A 745 -7.54 8.09 -51.10
N GLU A 746 -7.21 8.43 -52.34
CA GLU A 746 -7.83 9.53 -53.08
C GLU A 746 -9.32 9.30 -53.41
N ARG A 747 -9.82 8.12 -53.25
CA ARG A 747 -11.26 7.78 -53.47
C ARG A 747 -12.12 8.09 -52.29
N ASP A 748 -11.49 8.31 -51.10
CA ASP A 748 -12.21 8.55 -49.86
C ASP A 748 -12.89 9.91 -49.84
N VAL A 749 -14.10 9.91 -49.32
CA VAL A 749 -14.89 11.11 -49.10
C VAL A 749 -15.17 11.24 -47.61
N TRP A 750 -14.68 12.26 -47.00
CA TRP A 750 -14.79 12.57 -45.60
C TRP A 750 -15.80 13.65 -45.31
N THR A 751 -16.34 13.69 -44.10
CA THR A 751 -17.14 14.81 -43.61
C THR A 751 -16.37 15.59 -42.55
N LEU A 752 -16.39 16.93 -42.62
CA LEU A 752 -16.05 17.80 -41.50
C LEU A 752 -17.35 18.03 -40.70
N PHE A 753 -17.64 17.13 -39.80
CA PHE A 753 -18.86 17.15 -38.97
C PHE A 753 -18.64 17.90 -37.65
N HIS A 754 -17.47 17.68 -37.01
CA HIS A 754 -17.17 18.28 -35.73
C HIS A 754 -16.74 19.75 -35.87
N SER A 755 -16.84 20.54 -34.79
CA SER A 755 -16.27 21.87 -34.72
C SER A 755 -14.75 21.80 -34.89
N TYR A 756 -14.18 22.72 -35.69
CA TYR A 756 -12.73 22.74 -35.88
C TYR A 756 -11.95 23.19 -34.66
N ALA A 757 -12.65 23.65 -33.62
CA ALA A 757 -12.10 23.86 -32.27
C ALA A 757 -12.00 22.59 -31.43
N PHE A 758 -12.45 21.44 -31.98
CA PHE A 758 -12.37 20.12 -31.36
C PHE A 758 -11.35 19.23 -32.06
N ASP A 759 -10.55 18.51 -31.33
CA ASP A 759 -9.42 17.72 -31.84
C ASP A 759 -9.78 16.71 -32.93
N PHE A 760 -10.98 16.14 -32.88
CA PHE A 760 -11.45 15.19 -33.88
C PHE A 760 -11.50 15.81 -35.30
N SER A 761 -11.68 17.12 -35.39
CA SER A 761 -11.64 17.83 -36.69
C SER A 761 -10.29 17.72 -37.41
N VAL A 762 -9.19 17.62 -36.67
CA VAL A 762 -7.83 17.43 -37.23
C VAL A 762 -7.77 16.09 -37.99
N TRP A 763 -8.36 15.05 -37.43
CA TRP A 763 -8.50 13.75 -38.08
C TRP A 763 -9.37 13.85 -39.35
N GLU A 764 -10.51 14.53 -39.26
CA GLU A 764 -11.43 14.73 -40.43
C GLU A 764 -10.77 15.51 -41.54
N ILE A 765 -10.12 16.64 -41.25
CA ILE A 765 -9.51 17.54 -42.25
C ILE A 765 -8.32 16.83 -42.91
N PHE A 766 -7.39 16.36 -42.12
CA PHE A 766 -6.14 15.82 -42.67
C PHE A 766 -6.27 14.38 -43.14
N GLY A 767 -7.26 13.60 -42.68
CA GLY A 767 -7.61 12.31 -43.21
C GLY A 767 -8.04 12.39 -44.71
N ALA A 768 -8.73 13.46 -45.09
CA ALA A 768 -9.03 13.73 -46.49
C ALA A 768 -7.82 14.31 -47.24
N LEU A 769 -7.26 15.43 -46.75
CA LEU A 769 -6.34 16.27 -47.52
C LEU A 769 -4.93 15.70 -47.68
N LEU A 770 -4.45 14.85 -46.76
CA LEU A 770 -3.12 14.23 -46.88
C LEU A 770 -3.08 13.04 -47.86
N TYR A 771 -4.24 12.45 -48.15
CA TYR A 771 -4.35 11.27 -49.02
C TYR A 771 -4.99 11.56 -50.37
N GLY A 772 -5.28 12.86 -50.69
CA GLY A 772 -5.86 13.27 -51.95
C GLY A 772 -7.38 13.02 -52.05
N GLY A 773 -8.03 12.73 -50.93
CA GLY A 773 -9.47 12.55 -50.83
C GLY A 773 -10.27 13.83 -50.89
N ARG A 774 -11.60 13.74 -50.69
CA ARG A 774 -12.51 14.89 -50.69
C ARG A 774 -13.05 15.15 -49.31
N LEU A 775 -13.09 16.40 -48.87
CA LEU A 775 -13.66 16.82 -47.59
C LEU A 775 -14.98 17.56 -47.85
N VAL A 776 -16.08 16.99 -47.33
CA VAL A 776 -17.41 17.62 -47.34
C VAL A 776 -17.56 18.42 -46.08
N ILE A 777 -17.60 19.75 -46.16
CA ILE A 777 -17.88 20.62 -45.01
C ILE A 777 -19.37 20.55 -44.72
N VAL A 778 -19.76 20.01 -43.55
CA VAL A 778 -21.14 19.88 -43.17
C VAL A 778 -21.66 21.18 -42.61
N PRO A 779 -22.66 21.85 -43.28
CA PRO A 779 -23.26 23.08 -42.74
C PRO A 779 -23.83 22.84 -41.32
N GLN A 780 -23.78 23.87 -40.46
CA GLN A 780 -24.17 23.71 -39.04
C GLN A 780 -25.63 23.27 -38.88
N TRP A 781 -26.52 23.77 -39.76
CA TRP A 781 -27.95 23.38 -39.73
C TRP A 781 -28.11 21.88 -40.11
N VAL A 782 -27.33 21.37 -41.07
CA VAL A 782 -27.34 19.97 -41.49
C VAL A 782 -26.81 19.07 -40.36
N SER A 783 -25.77 19.47 -39.63
CA SER A 783 -25.21 18.69 -38.51
C SER A 783 -26.19 18.49 -37.36
N ARG A 784 -27.22 19.33 -37.28
CA ARG A 784 -28.32 19.25 -36.28
C ARG A 784 -29.56 18.52 -36.79
N SER A 785 -29.61 18.12 -38.06
CA SER A 785 -30.68 17.37 -38.69
C SER A 785 -30.19 15.99 -39.13
N PRO A 786 -30.46 14.91 -38.44
CA PRO A 786 -30.05 13.57 -38.83
C PRO A 786 -30.58 13.18 -40.25
N GLU A 787 -31.72 13.66 -40.65
CA GLU A 787 -32.33 13.41 -41.95
C GLU A 787 -31.53 14.08 -43.06
N ASP A 788 -31.28 15.40 -42.95
CA ASP A 788 -30.53 16.14 -43.94
C ASP A 788 -29.08 15.69 -44.01
N PHE A 789 -28.53 15.29 -42.87
CA PHE A 789 -27.18 14.75 -42.83
C PHE A 789 -27.09 13.40 -43.52
N TYR A 790 -28.06 12.49 -43.32
CA TYR A 790 -28.12 11.21 -44.04
C TYR A 790 -28.23 11.42 -45.54
N ARG A 791 -29.10 12.34 -45.99
CA ARG A 791 -29.20 12.71 -47.41
C ARG A 791 -27.87 13.25 -47.97
N LEU A 792 -27.16 14.08 -47.21
CA LEU A 792 -25.82 14.57 -47.59
C LEU A 792 -24.83 13.42 -47.72
N LEU A 793 -24.78 12.49 -46.77
CA LEU A 793 -23.87 11.32 -46.83
C LEU A 793 -24.11 10.49 -48.13
N CYS A 794 -25.34 10.26 -48.47
CA CYS A 794 -25.69 9.51 -49.69
C CYS A 794 -25.40 10.29 -50.97
N ARG A 795 -25.75 11.59 -51.01
CA ARG A 795 -25.55 12.46 -52.18
C ARG A 795 -24.07 12.60 -52.52
N GLU A 796 -23.23 12.86 -51.54
CA GLU A 796 -21.79 13.11 -51.76
C GLU A 796 -20.99 11.79 -51.78
N GLY A 797 -21.59 10.66 -51.50
CA GLY A 797 -20.96 9.33 -51.48
C GLY A 797 -19.86 9.25 -50.39
N VAL A 798 -20.16 9.69 -49.18
CA VAL A 798 -19.23 9.69 -48.06
C VAL A 798 -18.77 8.29 -47.72
N THR A 799 -17.48 8.06 -47.63
CA THR A 799 -16.87 6.75 -47.30
C THR A 799 -16.36 6.67 -45.89
N VAL A 800 -15.95 7.78 -45.26
CA VAL A 800 -15.44 7.84 -43.91
C VAL A 800 -16.23 8.84 -43.09
N LEU A 801 -16.91 8.32 -42.09
CA LEU A 801 -17.77 9.06 -41.20
C LEU A 801 -17.21 9.01 -39.76
N ASN A 802 -17.07 10.16 -39.13
CA ASN A 802 -16.65 10.28 -37.74
C ASN A 802 -17.81 10.85 -36.92
N GLN A 803 -18.17 10.18 -35.84
CA GLN A 803 -19.28 10.62 -34.98
C GLN A 803 -19.11 10.16 -33.52
N THR A 804 -19.79 10.85 -32.60
CA THR A 804 -20.01 10.30 -31.28
C THR A 804 -21.05 9.19 -31.37
N PRO A 805 -21.02 8.16 -30.51
CA PRO A 805 -22.05 7.10 -30.44
C PRO A 805 -23.48 7.63 -30.37
N SER A 806 -23.71 8.70 -29.58
CA SER A 806 -25.03 9.34 -29.45
C SER A 806 -25.52 9.97 -30.76
N ALA A 807 -24.65 10.67 -31.49
CA ALA A 807 -25.00 11.27 -32.77
C ALA A 807 -25.27 10.19 -33.84
N PHE A 808 -24.44 9.17 -33.89
CA PHE A 808 -24.65 8.05 -34.81
C PHE A 808 -25.95 7.27 -34.53
N LYS A 809 -26.32 7.13 -33.26
CA LYS A 809 -27.60 6.47 -32.89
C LYS A 809 -28.83 7.21 -33.49
N GLN A 810 -28.80 8.54 -33.49
CA GLN A 810 -29.86 9.36 -34.12
C GLN A 810 -29.84 9.21 -35.63
N LEU A 811 -28.65 9.26 -36.27
CA LEU A 811 -28.46 9.04 -37.70
C LEU A 811 -28.96 7.65 -38.11
N MET A 812 -28.64 6.60 -37.35
CA MET A 812 -29.03 5.22 -37.57
C MET A 812 -30.55 5.05 -37.47
N ALA A 813 -31.19 5.66 -36.50
CA ALA A 813 -32.65 5.64 -36.36
C ALA A 813 -33.32 6.21 -37.61
N MET A 814 -32.81 7.30 -38.18
CA MET A 814 -33.29 7.87 -39.43
C MET A 814 -32.93 6.99 -40.63
N ALA A 815 -31.68 6.56 -40.74
CA ALA A 815 -31.22 5.69 -41.83
C ALA A 815 -32.02 4.39 -41.94
N CYS A 816 -32.44 3.83 -40.79
CA CYS A 816 -33.22 2.61 -40.71
C CYS A 816 -34.75 2.80 -40.88
N SER A 817 -35.23 4.05 -41.06
CA SER A 817 -36.66 4.34 -41.28
C SER A 817 -37.10 3.91 -42.68
N ALA A 818 -38.42 3.72 -42.82
CA ALA A 818 -39.04 3.34 -44.11
C ALA A 818 -38.89 4.41 -45.21
N ASP A 819 -38.84 5.70 -44.82
CA ASP A 819 -38.77 6.82 -45.73
C ASP A 819 -37.38 6.92 -46.44
N MET A 820 -36.35 6.33 -45.85
CA MET A 820 -35.00 6.29 -46.39
C MET A 820 -34.65 4.93 -47.04
N ALA A 821 -35.62 4.07 -47.30
CA ALA A 821 -35.40 2.69 -47.75
C ALA A 821 -34.64 2.59 -49.08
N THR A 822 -34.74 3.59 -49.98
CA THR A 822 -34.11 3.62 -51.29
C THR A 822 -32.71 4.22 -51.32
N GLN A 823 -32.26 4.85 -50.23
CA GLN A 823 -30.94 5.49 -50.18
C GLN A 823 -29.97 4.58 -49.40
N GLN A 824 -28.79 4.38 -50.00
CA GLN A 824 -27.72 3.59 -49.36
C GLN A 824 -26.47 4.46 -49.25
N PRO A 825 -25.83 4.49 -48.04
CA PRO A 825 -24.58 5.20 -47.84
C PRO A 825 -23.41 4.40 -48.42
N ALA A 826 -22.36 5.10 -48.88
CA ALA A 826 -21.15 4.48 -49.43
C ALA A 826 -20.07 4.26 -48.33
N LEU A 827 -20.45 4.21 -47.07
CA LEU A 827 -19.55 4.15 -45.93
C LEU A 827 -18.65 2.91 -45.95
N ARG A 828 -17.37 3.11 -45.88
CA ARG A 828 -16.34 2.08 -45.62
C ARG A 828 -16.05 1.99 -44.14
N TYR A 829 -15.97 3.16 -43.45
CA TYR A 829 -15.65 3.25 -42.05
C TYR A 829 -16.60 4.19 -41.34
N VAL A 830 -16.99 3.79 -40.13
CA VAL A 830 -17.57 4.68 -39.11
C VAL A 830 -16.68 4.65 -37.90
N ILE A 831 -16.10 5.81 -37.58
CA ILE A 831 -15.14 5.96 -36.49
C ILE A 831 -15.81 6.68 -35.32
N PHE A 832 -15.82 6.04 -34.16
CA PHE A 832 -16.44 6.58 -32.95
C PHE A 832 -15.43 7.21 -32.01
N GLY A 833 -15.80 8.32 -31.39
CA GLY A 833 -15.02 9.01 -30.38
C GLY A 833 -15.87 9.80 -29.39
N GLY A 834 -15.26 10.17 -28.26
CA GLY A 834 -15.86 11.08 -27.26
C GLY A 834 -16.81 10.44 -26.25
N GLU A 835 -17.35 9.25 -26.52
CA GLU A 835 -18.31 8.54 -25.65
C GLU A 835 -18.07 7.03 -25.68
N ALA A 836 -18.54 6.32 -24.65
CA ALA A 836 -18.52 4.85 -24.65
C ALA A 836 -19.50 4.28 -25.69
N LEU A 837 -19.03 3.33 -26.51
CA LEU A 837 -19.84 2.67 -27.50
C LEU A 837 -20.49 1.38 -26.94
N ASP A 838 -21.83 1.34 -26.95
CA ASP A 838 -22.57 0.11 -26.77
C ASP A 838 -22.70 -0.64 -28.12
N LEU A 839 -21.95 -1.72 -28.28
CA LEU A 839 -21.94 -2.51 -29.51
C LEU A 839 -23.31 -3.09 -29.88
N GLN A 840 -24.15 -3.41 -28.89
CA GLN A 840 -25.50 -3.94 -29.17
C GLN A 840 -26.39 -2.90 -29.83
N SER A 841 -26.15 -1.60 -29.54
CA SER A 841 -26.91 -0.51 -30.16
C SER A 841 -26.74 -0.43 -31.68
N LEU A 842 -25.66 -0.98 -32.25
CA LEU A 842 -25.37 -0.98 -33.68
C LEU A 842 -26.09 -2.08 -34.44
N ARG A 843 -26.77 -3.01 -33.77
CA ARG A 843 -27.46 -4.15 -34.38
C ARG A 843 -28.42 -3.77 -35.51
N PRO A 844 -29.28 -2.70 -35.42
CA PRO A 844 -30.15 -2.29 -36.51
C PRO A 844 -29.40 -1.85 -37.78
N TRP A 845 -28.22 -1.20 -37.60
CA TRP A 845 -27.38 -0.81 -38.74
C TRP A 845 -26.88 -2.01 -39.51
N PHE A 846 -26.29 -2.99 -38.83
CA PHE A 846 -25.80 -4.22 -39.48
C PHE A 846 -26.89 -5.10 -40.04
N GLN A 847 -28.09 -5.09 -39.49
CA GLN A 847 -29.25 -5.81 -40.05
C GLN A 847 -29.69 -5.19 -41.39
N ARG A 848 -29.48 -3.87 -41.58
CA ARG A 848 -29.91 -3.17 -42.78
C ARG A 848 -28.82 -3.10 -43.86
N PHE A 849 -27.61 -2.81 -43.48
CA PHE A 849 -26.52 -2.48 -44.43
C PHE A 849 -25.43 -3.57 -44.50
N GLY A 850 -25.40 -4.54 -43.66
CA GLY A 850 -24.46 -5.66 -43.64
C GLY A 850 -23.32 -5.47 -42.66
#